data_2187d24dac58b8098c97da29aae4bc48
#
_entry.id   2187d24dac58b8098c97da29aae4bc48
#
_cell.length_a   1.000
_cell.length_b   1.000
_cell.length_c   1.000
_cell.angle_alpha   90.00
_cell.angle_beta   90.00
_cell.angle_gamma   90.00
#
_symmetry.space_group_name_H-M   'P 1'
#
loop_
_entity.id
_entity.type
_entity.pdbx_description
1 polymer ?
#
loop_
_entity_poly.entity_id
_entity_poly.type
_entity_poly.pdbx_seq_one_letter_code
_entity_poly.pdbx_strand_id
1 'polypeptide(L)'
;MKKSLIMLTALTLCAGCKENDVNDARVDELMSKMTLSEKIGQLNQFVPTNSVVTGPDGSPVDVKSVIKEGQCGSLLNVSSPEELIEFQRLAVDSSRLGIPILFGHDIIHGARTGFPENLGISCSWDTEAAETVARISAAEASAFGIAWTFSPMCDVSAEPRWGRVSEGSGEDPYLSGQMSAAMVRGYQGDDLSAGNTILSCVKHFAAYGGPEAGRDYNTVDMSEMMFRDRYLPSYKAAIDAGALSVMSSFNDFEGIPSSGNKWLLTDVLRNELAFNGFVVSDYNAINEMVNHRVAADGKEAAELALNAGLNMDMVDGDYYKFAEELVRDGRVSEKQIDKLCREVLNIKFKLGLFDDPFRYGGEGRWDKETCLPEYMEASRKVARSSMVLLKNRNNVLPLKENARIALIGPAADSRSEMIGSWNAFVRPDNAVSFFDGLTARFENVICERGCDFFEPVDGGISRAVAAARNSDVVLITLGLPNSCSGEASSMTDIDIPSAQKSLFDAVKSVGKPVVILLVTGRPMTIAPETEAADGLLVTWHPGSMGGAALADVVSGDYNPSGRLTMTFPLCLGQVPIHYNYKSTGRPRKSPDSDEKFVSRYLRTPNEPLFAFGEGLSYTEFSYSDLEVSAPEIKLGGIVNVRVKVTNVGSRDGEEVVQLYLKDVVGSRTRPVRELKGFKKVNLKAGESTVVSFEITPESRSFFRADNIWGEEPGDFEVFAGHDSHATLKCGFKVVK
;
A
#
# COMPACT_ATOMS: atom_id res chain seq x y z
N MET A 1 14.96 -37.63 13.10
CA MET A 1 14.57 -36.24 12.84
C MET A 1 13.20 -36.11 12.16
N LYS A 2 12.83 -36.89 11.12
CA LYS A 2 11.53 -36.76 10.43
C LYS A 2 10.28 -37.11 11.29
N LYS A 3 10.38 -37.96 12.30
CA LYS A 3 9.24 -38.32 13.18
C LYS A 3 8.90 -37.24 14.22
N SER A 4 9.88 -36.44 14.66
CA SER A 4 9.64 -35.34 15.62
C SER A 4 8.97 -34.11 14.96
N LEU A 5 9.25 -33.83 13.67
CA LEU A 5 8.66 -32.73 12.94
C LEU A 5 7.17 -32.94 12.63
N ILE A 6 6.79 -34.20 12.32
CA ILE A 6 5.38 -34.56 12.07
C ILE A 6 4.54 -34.48 13.37
N MET A 7 5.15 -34.72 14.53
CA MET A 7 4.46 -34.65 15.81
C MET A 7 4.24 -33.17 16.26
N LEU A 8 5.15 -32.27 15.91
CA LEU A 8 5.00 -30.85 16.22
C LEU A 8 3.92 -30.16 15.35
N THR A 9 3.86 -30.49 14.04
CA THR A 9 2.81 -29.99 13.13
C THR A 9 1.42 -30.52 13.49
N ALA A 10 1.31 -31.76 13.96
CA ALA A 10 0.04 -32.34 14.41
C ALA A 10 -0.45 -31.70 15.73
N LEU A 11 0.47 -31.30 16.64
CA LEU A 11 0.08 -30.62 17.89
C LEU A 11 -0.42 -29.21 17.65
N THR A 12 0.19 -28.45 16.71
CA THR A 12 -0.25 -27.10 16.36
C THR A 12 -1.61 -27.10 15.66
N LEU A 13 -1.85 -28.05 14.74
CA LEU A 13 -3.16 -28.24 14.11
C LEU A 13 -4.25 -28.65 15.12
N CYS A 14 -3.94 -29.51 16.10
CA CYS A 14 -4.89 -29.88 17.15
C CYS A 14 -5.19 -28.78 18.16
N ALA A 15 -4.25 -27.86 18.41
CA ALA A 15 -4.47 -26.71 19.28
C ALA A 15 -5.40 -25.68 18.60
N GLY A 16 -5.14 -25.31 17.35
CA GLY A 16 -5.98 -24.38 16.60
C GLY A 16 -7.41 -24.90 16.36
N CYS A 17 -7.60 -26.20 16.10
CA CYS A 17 -8.94 -26.78 16.00
C CYS A 17 -9.70 -26.73 17.32
N LYS A 18 -9.06 -26.98 18.48
CA LYS A 18 -9.70 -26.91 19.80
C LYS A 18 -10.08 -25.49 20.19
N GLU A 19 -9.27 -24.49 19.82
CA GLU A 19 -9.53 -23.09 20.15
C GLU A 19 -10.68 -22.51 19.31
N ASN A 20 -10.77 -22.85 18.04
CA ASN A 20 -11.91 -22.49 17.20
C ASN A 20 -13.21 -23.13 17.72
N ASP A 21 -13.22 -24.42 18.08
CA ASP A 21 -14.39 -25.09 18.63
C ASP A 21 -14.88 -24.44 19.96
N VAL A 22 -13.96 -23.96 20.81
CA VAL A 22 -14.29 -23.29 22.07
C VAL A 22 -14.90 -21.89 21.82
N ASN A 23 -14.31 -21.13 20.91
CA ASN A 23 -14.83 -19.80 20.58
C ASN A 23 -16.19 -19.88 19.89
N ASP A 24 -16.42 -20.84 19.00
CA ASP A 24 -17.72 -21.07 18.35
C ASP A 24 -18.81 -21.35 19.38
N ALA A 25 -18.53 -22.18 20.41
CA ALA A 25 -19.48 -22.45 21.48
C ALA A 25 -19.80 -21.21 22.34
N ARG A 26 -18.81 -20.34 22.61
CA ARG A 26 -19.01 -19.07 23.34
C ARG A 26 -19.85 -18.10 22.54
N VAL A 27 -19.61 -18.01 21.21
CA VAL A 27 -20.43 -17.19 20.30
C VAL A 27 -21.86 -17.70 20.25
N ASP A 28 -22.09 -19.02 20.16
CA ASP A 28 -23.43 -19.63 20.18
C ASP A 28 -24.18 -19.29 21.47
N GLU A 29 -23.52 -19.41 22.61
CA GLU A 29 -24.09 -19.05 23.90
C GLU A 29 -24.47 -17.57 23.96
N LEU A 30 -23.58 -16.66 23.50
CA LEU A 30 -23.84 -15.22 23.47
C LEU A 30 -25.02 -14.89 22.56
N MET A 31 -24.99 -15.39 21.32
CA MET A 31 -26.04 -15.13 20.33
C MET A 31 -27.42 -15.64 20.76
N SER A 32 -27.48 -16.73 21.52
CA SER A 32 -28.73 -17.24 22.07
C SER A 32 -29.42 -16.29 23.06
N LYS A 33 -28.64 -15.37 23.65
CA LYS A 33 -29.10 -14.36 24.63
C LYS A 33 -29.42 -13.01 23.98
N MET A 34 -28.93 -12.79 22.75
CA MET A 34 -29.10 -11.51 22.04
C MET A 34 -30.49 -11.34 21.43
N THR A 35 -31.02 -10.13 21.55
CA THR A 35 -32.18 -9.70 20.77
C THR A 35 -31.76 -9.39 19.32
N LEU A 36 -32.73 -9.29 18.40
CA LEU A 36 -32.46 -8.89 17.03
C LEU A 36 -31.78 -7.51 16.97
N SER A 37 -32.22 -6.56 17.77
CA SER A 37 -31.62 -5.21 17.86
C SER A 37 -30.16 -5.26 18.30
N GLU A 38 -29.81 -6.07 19.29
CA GLU A 38 -28.40 -6.23 19.74
C GLU A 38 -27.52 -6.94 18.71
N LYS A 39 -28.08 -7.88 17.93
CA LYS A 39 -27.36 -8.51 16.80
C LYS A 39 -27.09 -7.49 15.70
N ILE A 40 -28.07 -6.68 15.31
CA ILE A 40 -27.93 -5.56 14.37
C ILE A 40 -26.92 -4.53 14.92
N GLY A 41 -26.96 -4.27 16.24
CA GLY A 41 -26.02 -3.39 16.93
C GLY A 41 -24.55 -3.73 16.67
N GLN A 42 -24.20 -5.03 16.57
CA GLN A 42 -22.85 -5.44 16.28
C GLN A 42 -22.42 -5.15 14.83
N LEU A 43 -23.35 -4.80 13.97
CA LEU A 43 -23.13 -4.50 12.55
C LEU A 43 -23.02 -2.98 12.29
N ASN A 44 -22.92 -2.15 13.32
CA ASN A 44 -22.81 -0.70 13.20
C ASN A 44 -21.44 -0.21 13.71
N GLN A 45 -20.80 0.65 12.91
CA GLN A 45 -19.65 1.44 13.31
C GLN A 45 -20.01 2.92 13.30
N PHE A 46 -19.78 3.63 14.41
CA PHE A 46 -20.07 5.06 14.52
C PHE A 46 -18.80 5.87 14.75
N VAL A 47 -18.89 7.18 14.55
CA VAL A 47 -17.84 8.17 14.84
C VAL A 47 -18.31 9.01 16.04
N PRO A 48 -17.52 9.17 17.10
CA PRO A 48 -17.84 10.11 18.19
C PRO A 48 -17.86 11.56 17.70
N THR A 49 -18.67 12.40 18.30
CA THR A 49 -18.97 13.78 17.87
C THR A 49 -17.75 14.71 17.74
N ASN A 50 -16.66 14.42 18.46
CA ASN A 50 -15.43 15.24 18.46
C ASN A 50 -14.27 14.60 17.66
N SER A 51 -14.54 13.56 16.91
CA SER A 51 -13.51 12.82 16.17
C SER A 51 -13.22 13.44 14.79
N VAL A 52 -12.06 13.12 14.24
CA VAL A 52 -11.71 13.48 12.87
C VAL A 52 -12.64 12.72 11.93
N VAL A 53 -13.35 13.46 11.07
CA VAL A 53 -14.23 12.92 10.05
C VAL A 53 -13.43 12.85 8.74
N THR A 54 -13.44 11.70 8.08
CA THR A 54 -12.69 11.45 6.84
C THR A 54 -13.59 11.46 5.60
N GLY A 55 -14.82 11.94 5.72
CA GLY A 55 -15.79 12.00 4.64
C GLY A 55 -16.99 12.90 4.98
N PRO A 56 -18.13 12.76 4.25
CA PRO A 56 -19.36 13.49 4.57
C PRO A 56 -19.83 13.24 6.01
N ASP A 57 -20.57 14.19 6.58
CA ASP A 57 -21.15 14.02 7.91
C ASP A 57 -22.06 12.76 7.94
N GLY A 58 -21.69 11.79 8.78
CA GLY A 58 -22.50 10.60 9.01
C GLY A 58 -23.80 10.93 9.76
N SER A 59 -24.64 9.91 9.97
CA SER A 59 -25.87 10.09 10.75
C SER A 59 -25.56 10.48 12.19
N PRO A 60 -26.04 11.64 12.69
CA PRO A 60 -25.81 12.04 14.05
C PRO A 60 -26.55 11.08 15.01
N VAL A 61 -25.78 10.37 15.84
CA VAL A 61 -26.31 9.52 16.92
C VAL A 61 -25.69 9.93 18.24
N ASP A 62 -26.44 9.77 19.33
CA ASP A 62 -25.84 9.84 20.68
C ASP A 62 -25.07 8.54 20.93
N VAL A 63 -23.76 8.57 20.65
CA VAL A 63 -22.89 7.41 20.76
C VAL A 63 -22.97 6.76 22.16
N LYS A 64 -23.09 7.54 23.24
CA LYS A 64 -23.20 7.00 24.60
C LYS A 64 -24.55 6.27 24.82
N SER A 65 -25.62 6.72 24.18
CA SER A 65 -26.92 6.05 24.25
C SER A 65 -26.90 4.73 23.50
N VAL A 66 -26.45 4.72 22.22
CA VAL A 66 -26.43 3.49 21.41
C VAL A 66 -25.48 2.43 22.01
N ILE A 67 -24.38 2.83 22.68
CA ILE A 67 -23.52 1.90 23.41
C ILE A 67 -24.29 1.22 24.56
N LYS A 68 -25.00 2.00 25.41
CA LYS A 68 -25.78 1.47 26.55
C LYS A 68 -26.90 0.54 26.09
N GLU A 69 -27.48 0.83 24.94
CA GLU A 69 -28.53 0.04 24.33
C GLU A 69 -28.01 -1.25 23.65
N GLY A 70 -26.67 -1.44 23.59
CA GLY A 70 -26.04 -2.58 22.94
C GLY A 70 -26.08 -2.50 21.41
N GLN A 71 -26.28 -1.31 20.84
CA GLN A 71 -26.47 -1.07 19.41
C GLN A 71 -25.20 -0.52 18.71
N CYS A 72 -24.03 -0.65 19.34
CA CYS A 72 -22.73 -0.21 18.80
C CYS A 72 -21.73 -1.38 18.79
N GLY A 73 -21.36 -1.84 17.61
CA GLY A 73 -20.35 -2.89 17.43
C GLY A 73 -18.93 -2.36 17.39
N SER A 74 -18.74 -1.17 16.82
CA SER A 74 -17.45 -0.56 16.60
C SER A 74 -17.52 0.97 16.70
N LEU A 75 -16.38 1.60 17.04
CA LEU A 75 -16.17 3.04 16.94
C LEU A 75 -14.92 3.34 16.09
N LEU A 76 -15.04 4.35 15.24
CA LEU A 76 -13.98 4.85 14.37
C LEU A 76 -13.42 6.17 14.90
N ASN A 77 -12.09 6.34 14.82
CA ASN A 77 -11.39 7.61 15.05
C ASN A 77 -11.65 8.24 16.45
N VAL A 78 -11.68 7.44 17.50
CA VAL A 78 -11.73 7.98 18.88
C VAL A 78 -10.50 8.82 19.15
N SER A 79 -10.66 10.02 19.73
CA SER A 79 -9.65 11.08 19.75
C SER A 79 -8.58 10.92 20.85
N SER A 80 -8.84 10.15 21.90
CA SER A 80 -7.87 9.92 22.98
C SER A 80 -8.00 8.54 23.63
N PRO A 81 -6.91 8.03 24.25
CA PRO A 81 -6.95 6.78 25.02
C PRO A 81 -7.97 6.80 26.16
N GLU A 82 -8.13 7.93 26.82
CA GLU A 82 -9.05 8.11 27.96
C GLU A 82 -10.51 7.97 27.52
N GLU A 83 -10.86 8.61 26.40
CA GLU A 83 -12.21 8.54 25.83
C GLU A 83 -12.52 7.11 25.35
N LEU A 84 -11.55 6.43 24.75
CA LEU A 84 -11.66 5.04 24.34
C LEU A 84 -11.97 4.12 25.54
N ILE A 85 -11.23 4.27 26.65
CA ILE A 85 -11.48 3.52 27.88
C ILE A 85 -12.87 3.84 28.48
N GLU A 86 -13.32 5.11 28.40
CA GLU A 86 -14.67 5.50 28.85
C GLU A 86 -15.75 4.76 28.03
N PHE A 87 -15.64 4.75 26.71
CA PHE A 87 -16.60 4.04 25.84
C PHE A 87 -16.58 2.53 26.10
N GLN A 88 -15.40 1.93 26.27
CA GLN A 88 -15.30 0.51 26.55
C GLN A 88 -15.96 0.14 27.89
N ARG A 89 -15.74 0.93 28.97
CA ARG A 89 -16.40 0.76 30.22
C ARG A 89 -17.92 0.88 30.12
N LEU A 90 -18.37 1.86 29.33
CA LEU A 90 -19.80 2.05 29.07
C LEU A 90 -20.42 0.82 28.42
N ALA A 91 -19.74 0.23 27.44
CA ALA A 91 -20.18 -0.98 26.77
C ALA A 91 -20.22 -2.19 27.71
N VAL A 92 -19.16 -2.41 28.47
CA VAL A 92 -19.01 -3.60 29.32
C VAL A 92 -19.88 -3.50 30.60
N ASP A 93 -19.89 -2.34 31.25
CA ASP A 93 -20.52 -2.19 32.59
C ASP A 93 -21.99 -1.73 32.51
N SER A 94 -22.41 -1.08 31.42
CA SER A 94 -23.70 -0.42 31.35
C SER A 94 -24.66 -0.98 30.28
N SER A 95 -24.16 -1.80 29.34
CA SER A 95 -25.03 -2.52 28.39
C SER A 95 -25.51 -3.85 28.96
N ARG A 96 -26.61 -4.39 28.49
CA ARG A 96 -27.23 -5.61 29.02
C ARG A 96 -26.33 -6.86 28.91
N LEU A 97 -25.57 -6.99 27.86
CA LEU A 97 -24.72 -8.18 27.59
C LEU A 97 -23.22 -7.94 27.77
N GLY A 98 -22.81 -6.71 28.01
CA GLY A 98 -21.40 -6.37 28.21
C GLY A 98 -20.51 -6.68 27.02
N ILE A 99 -21.02 -6.56 25.79
CA ILE A 99 -20.26 -6.86 24.59
C ILE A 99 -19.23 -5.74 24.33
N PRO A 100 -17.91 -6.05 24.24
CA PRO A 100 -16.88 -5.04 24.01
C PRO A 100 -17.00 -4.38 22.63
N ILE A 101 -16.62 -3.09 22.56
CA ILE A 101 -16.51 -2.34 21.32
C ILE A 101 -15.20 -2.70 20.62
N LEU A 102 -15.23 -2.75 19.27
CA LEU A 102 -14.06 -2.84 18.42
C LEU A 102 -13.66 -1.41 17.98
N PHE A 103 -12.48 -0.94 18.39
CA PHE A 103 -12.00 0.39 18.04
C PHE A 103 -11.13 0.35 16.78
N GLY A 104 -11.53 1.09 15.76
CA GLY A 104 -10.85 1.19 14.48
C GLY A 104 -10.20 2.55 14.24
N HIS A 105 -9.09 2.57 13.49
CA HIS A 105 -8.42 3.77 13.01
C HIS A 105 -7.57 3.48 11.77
N ASP A 106 -7.34 4.48 10.90
CA ASP A 106 -6.44 4.37 9.76
C ASP A 106 -4.97 4.46 10.18
N ILE A 107 -4.38 3.32 10.53
CA ILE A 107 -2.96 3.18 10.84
C ILE A 107 -2.26 2.58 9.61
N ILE A 108 -1.93 3.41 8.62
CA ILE A 108 -1.55 2.95 7.28
C ILE A 108 -0.03 2.79 7.14
N HIS A 109 0.76 3.78 7.59
CA HIS A 109 2.22 3.74 7.52
C HIS A 109 2.89 4.31 8.79
N GLY A 110 2.36 3.90 9.92
CA GLY A 110 2.79 4.30 11.27
C GLY A 110 1.63 4.79 12.12
N ALA A 111 1.76 4.67 13.44
CA ALA A 111 0.80 5.24 14.38
C ALA A 111 1.33 6.58 14.95
N ARG A 112 2.42 6.58 15.71
CA ARG A 112 3.10 7.77 16.23
C ARG A 112 4.52 7.90 15.65
N THR A 113 5.19 6.77 15.41
CA THR A 113 6.39 6.70 14.58
C THR A 113 5.95 6.66 13.12
N GLY A 114 6.28 7.70 12.34
CA GLY A 114 5.95 7.77 10.91
C GLY A 114 6.98 7.03 10.07
N PHE A 115 6.50 6.23 9.13
CA PHE A 115 7.29 5.60 8.07
C PHE A 115 7.00 6.27 6.73
N PRO A 116 7.75 5.97 5.66
CA PRO A 116 7.37 6.44 4.32
C PRO A 116 5.94 6.05 3.96
N GLU A 117 5.27 6.81 3.10
CA GLU A 117 4.03 6.35 2.47
C GLU A 117 4.25 4.99 1.79
N ASN A 118 3.20 4.17 1.67
CA ASN A 118 3.33 2.78 1.23
C ASN A 118 3.96 2.62 -0.16
N LEU A 119 3.71 3.57 -1.09
CA LEU A 119 4.41 3.57 -2.38
C LEU A 119 5.93 3.69 -2.19
N GLY A 120 6.37 4.52 -1.25
CA GLY A 120 7.79 4.60 -0.86
C GLY A 120 8.26 3.29 -0.22
N ILE A 121 7.53 2.73 0.76
CA ILE A 121 7.89 1.45 1.40
C ILE A 121 8.07 0.36 0.34
N SER A 122 7.17 0.27 -0.63
CA SER A 122 7.23 -0.73 -1.70
C SER A 122 8.51 -0.60 -2.55
N CYS A 123 9.02 0.63 -2.74
CA CYS A 123 10.27 0.88 -3.45
C CYS A 123 11.52 0.31 -2.75
N SER A 124 11.41 -0.12 -1.50
CA SER A 124 12.47 -0.89 -0.85
C SER A 124 12.61 -2.31 -1.41
N TRP A 125 11.56 -2.86 -2.04
CA TRP A 125 11.46 -4.26 -2.48
C TRP A 125 11.81 -5.25 -1.37
N ASP A 126 11.40 -4.91 -0.15
CA ASP A 126 11.73 -5.64 1.06
C ASP A 126 10.45 -5.92 1.87
N THR A 127 10.00 -7.17 1.83
CA THR A 127 8.80 -7.61 2.57
C THR A 127 9.02 -7.62 4.08
N GLU A 128 10.27 -7.77 4.56
CA GLU A 128 10.58 -7.69 6.00
C GLU A 128 10.46 -6.24 6.49
N ALA A 129 10.82 -5.27 5.64
CA ALA A 129 10.60 -3.85 5.95
C ALA A 129 9.10 -3.54 6.08
N ALA A 130 8.25 -4.01 5.14
CA ALA A 130 6.81 -3.83 5.20
C ALA A 130 6.18 -4.50 6.44
N GLU A 131 6.61 -5.72 6.79
CA GLU A 131 6.19 -6.43 8.00
C GLU A 131 6.61 -5.69 9.27
N THR A 132 7.84 -5.14 9.30
CA THR A 132 8.38 -4.35 10.42
C THR A 132 7.56 -3.07 10.62
N VAL A 133 7.22 -2.34 9.54
CA VAL A 133 6.35 -1.15 9.60
C VAL A 133 5.02 -1.50 10.23
N ALA A 134 4.35 -2.54 9.74
CA ALA A 134 3.06 -2.96 10.25
C ALA A 134 3.12 -3.45 11.70
N ARG A 135 4.20 -4.15 12.09
CA ARG A 135 4.43 -4.64 13.45
C ARG A 135 4.59 -3.48 14.44
N ILE A 136 5.40 -2.48 14.12
CA ILE A 136 5.62 -1.31 14.98
C ILE A 136 4.33 -0.48 15.05
N SER A 137 3.66 -0.30 13.91
CA SER A 137 2.37 0.39 13.83
C SER A 137 1.32 -0.27 14.72
N ALA A 138 1.23 -1.61 14.71
CA ALA A 138 0.33 -2.37 15.57
C ALA A 138 0.65 -2.20 17.06
N ALA A 139 1.93 -2.28 17.43
CA ALA A 139 2.34 -2.11 18.82
C ALA A 139 1.98 -0.72 19.36
N GLU A 140 2.28 0.33 18.59
CA GLU A 140 1.92 1.70 18.98
C GLU A 140 0.40 1.94 18.99
N ALA A 141 -0.33 1.45 17.97
CA ALA A 141 -1.79 1.57 17.90
C ALA A 141 -2.47 0.84 19.06
N SER A 142 -1.99 -0.35 19.44
CA SER A 142 -2.48 -1.11 20.59
C SER A 142 -2.26 -0.36 21.91
N ALA A 143 -1.16 0.37 22.04
CA ALA A 143 -0.87 1.20 23.20
C ALA A 143 -1.82 2.41 23.32
N PHE A 144 -2.34 2.92 22.19
CA PHE A 144 -3.41 3.93 22.18
C PHE A 144 -4.77 3.33 22.59
N GLY A 145 -5.03 2.08 22.26
CA GLY A 145 -6.29 1.38 22.47
C GLY A 145 -6.98 0.91 21.19
N ILE A 146 -6.34 1.09 20.03
CA ILE A 146 -6.86 0.66 18.73
C ILE A 146 -6.63 -0.85 18.58
N ALA A 147 -7.67 -1.58 18.20
CA ALA A 147 -7.66 -3.02 17.99
C ALA A 147 -7.81 -3.40 16.50
N TRP A 148 -8.10 -2.44 15.64
CA TRP A 148 -8.40 -2.66 14.22
C TRP A 148 -7.86 -1.50 13.37
N THR A 149 -7.14 -1.83 12.27
CA THR A 149 -6.69 -0.84 11.30
C THR A 149 -7.27 -1.11 9.91
N PHE A 150 -7.44 -0.04 9.11
CA PHE A 150 -7.89 -0.11 7.71
C PHE A 150 -6.69 -0.13 6.77
N SER A 151 -5.84 -1.13 6.93
CA SER A 151 -4.62 -1.40 6.16
C SER A 151 -4.37 -2.92 6.12
N PRO A 152 -3.76 -3.46 5.04
CA PRO A 152 -3.13 -2.79 3.90
C PRO A 152 -4.11 -2.39 2.80
N MET A 153 -3.72 -1.37 2.02
CA MET A 153 -4.35 -1.05 0.75
C MET A 153 -3.75 -1.94 -0.34
N CYS A 154 -4.59 -2.81 -0.93
CA CYS A 154 -4.19 -3.80 -1.93
C CYS A 154 -4.48 -3.35 -3.38
N ASP A 155 -4.93 -2.12 -3.57
CA ASP A 155 -5.28 -1.59 -4.87
C ASP A 155 -4.06 -1.42 -5.76
N VAL A 156 -4.01 -2.18 -6.85
CA VAL A 156 -3.02 -2.03 -7.92
C VAL A 156 -3.42 -0.87 -8.82
N SER A 157 -2.51 0.06 -9.09
CA SER A 157 -2.82 1.20 -9.97
C SER A 157 -1.67 1.54 -10.91
N ALA A 158 -2.02 1.89 -12.15
CA ALA A 158 -1.12 2.46 -13.16
C ALA A 158 -1.49 3.93 -13.48
N GLU A 159 -2.26 4.56 -12.61
CA GLU A 159 -2.86 5.87 -12.82
C GLU A 159 -2.32 6.89 -11.82
N PRO A 160 -1.19 7.57 -12.12
CA PRO A 160 -0.56 8.50 -11.18
C PRO A 160 -1.38 9.76 -10.89
N ARG A 161 -2.46 10.03 -11.64
CA ARG A 161 -3.37 11.14 -11.33
C ARG A 161 -4.26 10.84 -10.12
N TRP A 162 -4.48 9.58 -9.81
CA TRP A 162 -5.20 9.14 -8.61
C TRP A 162 -4.35 9.36 -7.36
N GLY A 163 -4.85 10.15 -6.39
CA GLY A 163 -4.09 10.51 -5.18
C GLY A 163 -3.72 9.33 -4.31
N ARG A 164 -4.58 8.32 -4.27
CA ARG A 164 -4.43 7.13 -3.42
C ARG A 164 -3.34 6.15 -3.90
N VAL A 165 -2.68 6.39 -5.03
CA VAL A 165 -1.49 5.59 -5.41
C VAL A 165 -0.41 5.62 -4.33
N SER A 166 -0.35 6.68 -3.51
CA SER A 166 0.58 6.81 -2.39
C SER A 166 0.35 5.78 -1.28
N GLU A 167 -0.90 5.28 -1.13
CA GLU A 167 -1.29 4.34 -0.10
C GLU A 167 -1.02 2.87 -0.46
N GLY A 168 -0.81 2.57 -1.74
CA GLY A 168 -0.61 1.22 -2.27
C GLY A 168 0.84 0.88 -2.57
N SER A 169 1.07 -0.29 -3.17
CA SER A 169 2.39 -0.79 -3.52
C SER A 169 2.71 -0.71 -5.03
N GLY A 170 2.03 0.18 -5.75
CA GLY A 170 2.30 0.50 -7.15
C GLY A 170 1.48 -0.31 -8.17
N GLU A 171 2.07 -0.58 -9.34
CA GLU A 171 1.35 -1.05 -10.52
C GLU A 171 1.36 -2.56 -10.73
N ASP A 172 2.17 -3.30 -9.97
CA ASP A 172 2.36 -4.73 -10.16
C ASP A 172 1.56 -5.58 -9.17
N PRO A 173 0.71 -6.53 -9.63
CA PRO A 173 -0.12 -7.34 -8.75
C PRO A 173 0.68 -8.32 -7.87
N TYR A 174 1.82 -8.85 -8.34
CA TYR A 174 2.63 -9.78 -7.56
C TYR A 174 3.36 -9.04 -6.42
N LEU A 175 4.04 -7.94 -6.73
CA LEU A 175 4.72 -7.12 -5.72
C LEU A 175 3.73 -6.58 -4.68
N SER A 176 2.62 -5.99 -5.15
CA SER A 176 1.54 -5.51 -4.26
C SER A 176 1.02 -6.62 -3.35
N GLY A 177 0.81 -7.83 -3.87
CA GLY A 177 0.40 -8.97 -3.09
C GLY A 177 1.41 -9.37 -2.02
N GLN A 178 2.72 -9.40 -2.35
CA GLN A 178 3.78 -9.74 -1.39
C GLN A 178 3.90 -8.70 -0.26
N MET A 179 3.84 -7.40 -0.61
CA MET A 179 3.87 -6.32 0.38
C MET A 179 2.63 -6.33 1.28
N SER A 180 1.43 -6.49 0.70
CA SER A 180 0.18 -6.56 1.46
C SER A 180 0.15 -7.77 2.40
N ALA A 181 0.59 -8.94 1.93
CA ALA A 181 0.69 -10.15 2.76
C ALA A 181 1.66 -9.95 3.95
N ALA A 182 2.79 -9.28 3.73
CA ALA A 182 3.74 -8.94 4.78
C ALA A 182 3.13 -7.99 5.82
N MET A 183 2.40 -6.97 5.37
CA MET A 183 1.72 -6.03 6.28
C MET A 183 0.64 -6.74 7.12
N VAL A 184 -0.15 -7.66 6.53
CA VAL A 184 -1.13 -8.46 7.29
C VAL A 184 -0.42 -9.23 8.41
N ARG A 185 0.68 -9.94 8.10
CA ARG A 185 1.47 -10.64 9.12
C ARG A 185 2.03 -9.69 10.18
N GLY A 186 2.49 -8.53 9.74
CA GLY A 186 2.97 -7.48 10.62
C GLY A 186 1.92 -7.02 11.63
N TYR A 187 0.73 -6.64 11.19
CA TYR A 187 -0.34 -6.18 12.07
C TYR A 187 -0.86 -7.28 12.99
N GLN A 188 -1.16 -8.47 12.45
CA GLN A 188 -1.83 -9.54 13.19
C GLN A 188 -0.89 -10.44 13.99
N GLY A 189 0.40 -10.51 13.62
CA GLY A 189 1.37 -11.38 14.26
C GLY A 189 1.03 -12.87 14.17
N ASP A 190 1.70 -13.63 14.99
CA ASP A 190 1.46 -15.08 15.14
C ASP A 190 0.25 -15.36 16.06
N ASP A 191 -0.11 -14.40 16.90
CA ASP A 191 -1.23 -14.46 17.85
C ASP A 191 -1.98 -13.12 17.84
N LEU A 192 -3.18 -13.13 17.27
CA LEU A 192 -4.02 -11.93 17.18
C LEU A 192 -4.52 -11.48 18.58
N SER A 193 -4.52 -12.38 19.57
CA SER A 193 -4.89 -12.06 20.94
C SER A 193 -3.75 -11.44 21.76
N ALA A 194 -2.56 -11.28 21.19
CA ALA A 194 -1.46 -10.59 21.88
C ALA A 194 -1.76 -9.09 22.09
N GLY A 195 -1.31 -8.53 23.20
CA GLY A 195 -1.60 -7.13 23.56
C GLY A 195 -0.87 -6.05 22.71
N ASN A 196 -0.12 -6.46 21.68
CA ASN A 196 0.64 -5.60 20.78
C ASN A 196 0.38 -5.92 19.29
N THR A 197 -0.69 -6.66 19.00
CA THR A 197 -1.19 -6.97 17.65
C THR A 197 -2.55 -6.34 17.46
N ILE A 198 -2.94 -6.07 16.20
CA ILE A 198 -4.24 -5.52 15.85
C ILE A 198 -4.79 -6.21 14.61
N LEU A 199 -6.10 -6.20 14.44
CA LEU A 199 -6.77 -6.70 13.25
C LEU A 199 -6.39 -5.86 12.02
N SER A 200 -5.97 -6.49 10.92
CA SER A 200 -5.79 -5.86 9.62
C SER A 200 -7.10 -5.80 8.83
N CYS A 201 -7.22 -4.85 7.89
CA CYS A 201 -8.34 -4.74 6.96
C CYS A 201 -7.82 -4.55 5.54
N VAL A 202 -8.06 -5.55 4.70
CA VAL A 202 -7.71 -5.48 3.27
C VAL A 202 -8.64 -4.53 2.55
N LYS A 203 -8.10 -3.50 1.89
CA LYS A 203 -8.89 -2.47 1.21
C LYS A 203 -8.31 -2.09 -0.15
N HIS A 204 -9.12 -1.57 -1.07
CA HIS A 204 -10.58 -1.49 -1.06
C HIS A 204 -11.13 -2.54 -2.02
N PHE A 205 -11.96 -3.45 -1.55
CA PHE A 205 -12.42 -4.60 -2.34
C PHE A 205 -13.68 -4.22 -3.15
N ALA A 206 -13.57 -4.01 -4.52
CA ALA A 206 -12.35 -4.28 -5.24
C ALA A 206 -12.17 -3.36 -6.46
N ALA A 207 -10.98 -3.44 -7.04
CA ALA A 207 -10.60 -2.77 -8.29
C ALA A 207 -10.53 -1.23 -8.24
N TYR A 208 -10.51 -0.61 -7.06
CA TYR A 208 -10.54 0.84 -6.88
C TYR A 208 -9.31 1.54 -7.49
N GLY A 209 -8.18 0.84 -7.66
CA GLY A 209 -6.98 1.36 -8.34
C GLY A 209 -7.12 1.61 -9.84
N GLY A 210 -8.30 1.34 -10.44
CA GLY A 210 -8.62 1.58 -11.83
C GLY A 210 -9.70 2.63 -12.10
N PRO A 211 -9.81 3.75 -11.32
CA PRO A 211 -10.89 4.72 -11.52
C PRO A 211 -10.73 5.45 -12.84
N GLU A 212 -11.82 5.68 -13.55
CA GLU A 212 -11.80 6.42 -14.80
C GLU A 212 -11.17 7.82 -14.64
N ALA A 213 -10.23 8.13 -15.52
CA ALA A 213 -9.47 9.40 -15.54
C ALA A 213 -8.66 9.68 -14.26
N GLY A 214 -8.38 8.69 -13.43
CA GLY A 214 -7.66 8.86 -12.17
C GLY A 214 -8.42 9.71 -11.14
N ARG A 215 -9.72 9.85 -11.31
CA ARG A 215 -10.55 10.66 -10.43
C ARG A 215 -11.10 9.79 -9.30
N ASP A 216 -10.79 10.17 -8.07
CA ASP A 216 -11.25 9.48 -6.88
C ASP A 216 -12.79 9.38 -6.82
N TYR A 217 -13.32 8.32 -6.22
CA TYR A 217 -14.75 8.01 -6.14
C TYR A 217 -15.45 7.78 -7.49
N ASN A 218 -14.69 7.62 -8.57
CA ASN A 218 -15.27 7.44 -9.90
C ASN A 218 -15.50 5.96 -10.23
N THR A 219 -16.35 5.74 -11.23
CA THR A 219 -16.63 4.44 -11.82
C THR A 219 -15.36 3.71 -12.24
N VAL A 220 -15.38 2.40 -12.09
CA VAL A 220 -14.38 1.48 -12.63
C VAL A 220 -15.03 0.65 -13.73
N ASP A 221 -14.56 0.79 -14.97
CA ASP A 221 -15.00 -0.02 -16.11
C ASP A 221 -13.88 -0.91 -16.61
N MET A 222 -14.00 -2.21 -16.37
CA MET A 222 -13.05 -3.22 -16.83
C MET A 222 -13.72 -4.58 -17.03
N SER A 223 -13.11 -5.41 -17.86
CA SER A 223 -13.58 -6.80 -18.00
C SER A 223 -13.25 -7.64 -16.77
N GLU A 224 -14.05 -8.68 -16.51
CA GLU A 224 -13.76 -9.69 -15.48
C GLU A 224 -12.35 -10.29 -15.65
N MET A 225 -11.87 -10.49 -16.89
CA MET A 225 -10.50 -10.93 -17.14
C MET A 225 -9.45 -9.95 -16.59
N MET A 226 -9.64 -8.63 -16.81
CA MET A 226 -8.71 -7.62 -16.29
C MET A 226 -8.75 -7.61 -14.76
N PHE A 227 -9.92 -7.70 -14.17
CA PHE A 227 -10.09 -7.81 -12.73
C PHE A 227 -9.34 -9.02 -12.15
N ARG A 228 -9.57 -10.22 -12.71
CA ARG A 228 -8.96 -11.46 -12.22
C ARG A 228 -7.46 -11.55 -12.43
N ASP A 229 -6.95 -11.05 -13.59
CA ASP A 229 -5.52 -11.12 -13.91
C ASP A 229 -4.69 -10.04 -13.22
N ARG A 230 -5.27 -8.86 -12.95
CA ARG A 230 -4.49 -7.71 -12.49
C ARG A 230 -4.87 -7.20 -11.10
N TYR A 231 -6.16 -7.12 -10.75
CA TYR A 231 -6.59 -6.49 -9.51
C TYR A 231 -6.80 -7.50 -8.38
N LEU A 232 -7.39 -8.64 -8.65
CA LEU A 232 -7.72 -9.66 -7.65
C LEU A 232 -6.49 -10.30 -6.95
N PRO A 233 -5.33 -10.51 -7.62
CA PRO A 233 -4.22 -11.24 -7.01
C PRO A 233 -3.64 -10.60 -5.75
N SER A 234 -3.60 -9.28 -5.64
CA SER A 234 -3.09 -8.58 -4.45
C SER A 234 -4.00 -8.79 -3.23
N TYR A 235 -5.31 -8.73 -3.41
CA TYR A 235 -6.28 -9.03 -2.35
C TYR A 235 -6.20 -10.49 -1.92
N LYS A 236 -6.12 -11.40 -2.91
CA LYS A 236 -5.95 -12.83 -2.63
C LYS A 236 -4.73 -13.10 -1.76
N ALA A 237 -3.58 -12.52 -2.09
CA ALA A 237 -2.36 -12.71 -1.33
C ALA A 237 -2.47 -12.23 0.13
N ALA A 238 -3.15 -11.11 0.36
CA ALA A 238 -3.40 -10.59 1.70
C ALA A 238 -4.40 -11.48 2.49
N ILE A 239 -5.44 -12.00 1.83
CA ILE A 239 -6.40 -12.94 2.43
C ILE A 239 -5.69 -14.26 2.77
N ASP A 240 -4.89 -14.81 1.86
CA ASP A 240 -4.11 -16.03 2.07
C ASP A 240 -3.09 -15.88 3.21
N ALA A 241 -2.62 -14.65 3.47
CA ALA A 241 -1.76 -14.32 4.62
C ALA A 241 -2.52 -14.25 5.95
N GLY A 242 -3.85 -14.45 5.94
CA GLY A 242 -4.68 -14.55 7.13
C GLY A 242 -5.43 -13.28 7.53
N ALA A 243 -5.63 -12.33 6.62
CA ALA A 243 -6.47 -11.15 6.88
C ALA A 243 -7.88 -11.57 7.29
N LEU A 244 -8.43 -10.95 8.35
CA LEU A 244 -9.72 -11.31 8.94
C LEU A 244 -10.77 -10.21 8.81
N SER A 245 -10.44 -9.06 8.19
CA SER A 245 -11.44 -8.10 7.74
C SER A 245 -11.10 -7.57 6.35
N VAL A 246 -12.15 -7.17 5.62
CA VAL A 246 -12.08 -6.61 4.27
C VAL A 246 -13.00 -5.39 4.22
N MET A 247 -12.57 -4.33 3.56
CA MET A 247 -13.39 -3.14 3.31
C MET A 247 -13.87 -3.14 1.85
N SER A 248 -15.17 -2.99 1.60
CA SER A 248 -15.70 -2.80 0.25
C SER A 248 -15.31 -1.43 -0.29
N SER A 249 -15.08 -1.32 -1.59
CA SER A 249 -14.68 -0.05 -2.21
C SER A 249 -15.86 0.88 -2.51
N PHE A 250 -15.56 2.16 -2.73
CA PHE A 250 -16.55 3.18 -3.14
C PHE A 250 -17.10 2.95 -4.55
N ASN A 251 -16.26 2.48 -5.48
CA ASN A 251 -16.62 2.37 -6.88
C ASN A 251 -17.65 1.28 -7.15
N ASP A 252 -18.34 1.43 -8.25
CA ASP A 252 -19.09 0.35 -8.88
C ASP A 252 -18.16 -0.58 -9.70
N PHE A 253 -18.52 -1.84 -9.78
CA PHE A 253 -17.92 -2.83 -10.66
C PHE A 253 -19.03 -3.47 -11.51
N GLU A 254 -18.86 -3.42 -12.85
CA GLU A 254 -19.90 -3.81 -13.80
C GLU A 254 -21.27 -3.11 -13.54
N GLY A 255 -21.22 -1.85 -13.11
CA GLY A 255 -22.38 -1.03 -12.83
C GLY A 255 -23.08 -1.32 -11.49
N ILE A 256 -22.50 -2.14 -10.62
CA ILE A 256 -23.05 -2.43 -9.28
C ILE A 256 -22.04 -1.92 -8.23
N PRO A 257 -22.43 -0.97 -7.35
CA PRO A 257 -21.57 -0.50 -6.27
C PRO A 257 -21.06 -1.66 -5.40
N SER A 258 -19.77 -1.64 -5.08
CA SER A 258 -19.12 -2.76 -4.41
C SER A 258 -19.79 -3.16 -3.10
N SER A 259 -20.31 -2.20 -2.31
CA SER A 259 -21.01 -2.45 -1.06
C SER A 259 -22.34 -3.22 -1.23
N GLY A 260 -22.98 -3.15 -2.39
CA GLY A 260 -24.19 -3.91 -2.74
C GLY A 260 -23.96 -5.08 -3.70
N ASN A 261 -22.72 -5.33 -4.09
CA ASN A 261 -22.39 -6.32 -5.12
C ASN A 261 -22.24 -7.73 -4.54
N LYS A 262 -23.33 -8.51 -4.60
CA LYS A 262 -23.34 -9.89 -4.09
C LYS A 262 -22.33 -10.80 -4.80
N TRP A 263 -22.17 -10.67 -6.11
CA TRP A 263 -21.16 -11.44 -6.84
C TRP A 263 -19.76 -11.19 -6.28
N LEU A 264 -19.43 -9.92 -6.05
CA LEU A 264 -18.12 -9.54 -5.53
C LEU A 264 -17.93 -10.01 -4.08
N LEU A 265 -18.87 -9.69 -3.16
CA LEU A 265 -18.71 -9.92 -1.73
C LEU A 265 -19.01 -11.37 -1.29
N THR A 266 -19.90 -12.06 -2.01
CA THR A 266 -20.26 -13.44 -1.66
C THR A 266 -19.60 -14.45 -2.59
N ASP A 267 -19.76 -14.33 -3.91
CA ASP A 267 -19.31 -15.38 -4.81
C ASP A 267 -17.77 -15.34 -4.97
N VAL A 268 -17.18 -14.18 -5.23
CA VAL A 268 -15.73 -14.04 -5.36
C VAL A 268 -15.05 -14.10 -3.98
N LEU A 269 -15.38 -13.18 -3.07
CA LEU A 269 -14.64 -13.03 -1.81
C LEU A 269 -14.81 -14.26 -0.91
N ARG A 270 -16.05 -14.68 -0.63
CA ARG A 270 -16.31 -15.75 0.35
C ARG A 270 -16.22 -17.16 -0.25
N ASN A 271 -16.78 -17.37 -1.45
CA ASN A 271 -16.85 -18.71 -2.03
C ASN A 271 -15.56 -19.08 -2.78
N GLU A 272 -15.02 -18.18 -3.63
CA GLU A 272 -13.83 -18.48 -4.41
C GLU A 272 -12.52 -18.28 -3.60
N LEU A 273 -12.40 -17.14 -2.89
CA LEU A 273 -11.21 -16.83 -2.08
C LEU A 273 -11.26 -17.44 -0.68
N ALA A 274 -12.36 -18.12 -0.30
CA ALA A 274 -12.57 -18.77 1.00
C ALA A 274 -12.39 -17.82 2.20
N PHE A 275 -12.68 -16.52 2.04
CA PHE A 275 -12.60 -15.55 3.10
C PHE A 275 -13.62 -15.84 4.21
N ASN A 276 -13.15 -15.93 5.45
CA ASN A 276 -13.94 -16.33 6.62
C ASN A 276 -14.00 -15.25 7.73
N GLY A 277 -13.55 -14.03 7.44
CA GLY A 277 -13.68 -12.87 8.31
C GLY A 277 -14.97 -12.08 8.06
N PHE A 278 -14.98 -10.80 8.44
CA PHE A 278 -16.10 -9.91 8.19
C PHE A 278 -15.75 -8.81 7.18
N VAL A 279 -16.80 -8.26 6.54
CA VAL A 279 -16.70 -7.16 5.56
C VAL A 279 -17.30 -5.90 6.18
N VAL A 280 -16.56 -4.79 6.12
CA VAL A 280 -17.05 -3.46 6.46
C VAL A 280 -17.24 -2.65 5.17
N SER A 281 -18.21 -1.74 5.12
CA SER A 281 -18.29 -0.76 4.03
C SER A 281 -17.12 0.21 4.11
N ASP A 282 -16.80 0.90 3.03
CA ASP A 282 -16.05 2.15 3.12
C ASP A 282 -16.94 3.24 3.74
N TYR A 283 -16.33 4.38 4.07
CA TYR A 283 -16.98 5.49 4.77
C TYR A 283 -18.21 6.00 4.02
N ASN A 284 -19.39 5.83 4.61
CA ASN A 284 -20.70 6.20 4.03
C ASN A 284 -21.07 5.48 2.71
N ALA A 285 -20.38 4.40 2.33
CA ALA A 285 -20.50 3.78 1.01
C ALA A 285 -21.81 2.96 0.83
N ILE A 286 -22.55 2.66 1.88
CA ILE A 286 -23.89 2.05 1.77
C ILE A 286 -24.87 3.10 1.27
N ASN A 287 -24.97 4.25 1.94
CA ASN A 287 -25.88 5.31 1.56
C ASN A 287 -25.57 5.90 0.18
N GLU A 288 -24.30 5.91 -0.23
CA GLU A 288 -23.87 6.36 -1.56
C GLU A 288 -24.48 5.55 -2.71
N MET A 289 -24.99 4.34 -2.47
CA MET A 289 -25.78 3.59 -3.47
C MET A 289 -27.02 4.36 -3.95
N VAL A 290 -27.54 5.30 -3.16
CA VAL A 290 -28.60 6.23 -3.58
C VAL A 290 -28.09 7.20 -4.64
N ASN A 291 -26.88 7.75 -4.45
CA ASN A 291 -26.23 8.61 -5.43
C ASN A 291 -25.85 7.85 -6.71
N HIS A 292 -25.46 6.58 -6.59
CA HIS A 292 -25.25 5.67 -7.71
C HIS A 292 -26.54 5.31 -8.45
N ARG A 293 -27.72 5.66 -7.89
CA ARG A 293 -29.06 5.39 -8.45
C ARG A 293 -29.40 3.90 -8.58
N VAL A 294 -28.82 3.07 -7.72
CA VAL A 294 -29.15 1.63 -7.62
C VAL A 294 -30.03 1.34 -6.42
N ALA A 295 -30.19 2.30 -5.51
CA ALA A 295 -31.14 2.30 -4.41
C ALA A 295 -31.99 3.58 -4.45
N ALA A 296 -33.28 3.50 -4.10
CA ALA A 296 -34.16 4.65 -4.05
C ALA A 296 -33.96 5.48 -2.77
N ASP A 297 -33.55 4.84 -1.69
CA ASP A 297 -33.32 5.45 -0.38
C ASP A 297 -32.36 4.60 0.46
N GLY A 298 -31.99 5.07 1.64
CA GLY A 298 -31.10 4.35 2.56
C GLY A 298 -31.63 3.00 3.04
N LYS A 299 -32.97 2.80 3.09
CA LYS A 299 -33.56 1.50 3.43
C LYS A 299 -33.30 0.46 2.34
N GLU A 300 -33.45 0.83 1.07
CA GLU A 300 -33.13 -0.07 -0.05
C GLU A 300 -31.62 -0.30 -0.15
N ALA A 301 -30.79 0.71 0.12
CA ALA A 301 -29.34 0.58 0.19
C ALA A 301 -28.93 -0.43 1.29
N ALA A 302 -29.49 -0.33 2.49
CA ALA A 302 -29.24 -1.28 3.58
C ALA A 302 -29.67 -2.72 3.20
N GLU A 303 -30.79 -2.89 2.51
CA GLU A 303 -31.25 -4.20 2.03
C GLU A 303 -30.26 -4.82 1.05
N LEU A 304 -29.80 -4.05 0.06
CA LEU A 304 -28.83 -4.51 -0.94
C LEU A 304 -27.53 -4.95 -0.26
N ALA A 305 -26.98 -4.14 0.64
CA ALA A 305 -25.73 -4.42 1.35
C ALA A 305 -25.85 -5.66 2.24
N LEU A 306 -26.91 -5.78 3.07
CA LEU A 306 -27.14 -6.95 3.91
C LEU A 306 -27.28 -8.25 3.09
N ASN A 307 -28.00 -8.20 1.97
CA ASN A 307 -28.18 -9.35 1.08
C ASN A 307 -26.94 -9.67 0.23
N ALA A 308 -26.05 -8.70 0.01
CA ALA A 308 -24.73 -8.94 -0.61
C ALA A 308 -23.75 -9.61 0.34
N GLY A 309 -23.99 -9.58 1.66
CA GLY A 309 -23.12 -10.19 2.65
C GLY A 309 -22.14 -9.22 3.30
N LEU A 310 -22.42 -7.92 3.27
CA LEU A 310 -21.67 -6.88 3.97
C LEU A 310 -22.06 -6.88 5.45
N ASN A 311 -21.09 -7.03 6.35
CA ASN A 311 -21.35 -7.18 7.78
C ASN A 311 -21.57 -5.86 8.50
N MET A 312 -20.68 -4.88 8.26
CA MET A 312 -20.61 -3.68 9.10
C MET A 312 -20.78 -2.42 8.28
N ASP A 313 -21.75 -1.62 8.70
CA ASP A 313 -22.08 -0.29 8.18
C ASP A 313 -21.09 0.71 8.81
N MET A 314 -20.23 1.31 7.99
CA MET A 314 -19.31 2.35 8.42
C MET A 314 -19.99 3.72 8.29
N VAL A 315 -20.49 4.25 9.41
CA VAL A 315 -20.94 5.62 9.63
C VAL A 315 -22.33 5.99 9.07
N ASP A 316 -22.85 5.30 8.05
CA ASP A 316 -24.17 5.62 7.46
C ASP A 316 -25.31 5.60 8.49
N GLY A 317 -25.28 4.61 9.39
CA GLY A 317 -26.34 4.34 10.33
C GLY A 317 -27.63 3.80 9.65
N ASP A 318 -27.53 3.32 8.43
CA ASP A 318 -28.65 2.78 7.70
C ASP A 318 -29.04 1.40 8.22
N TYR A 319 -28.09 0.58 8.68
CA TYR A 319 -28.40 -0.67 9.38
C TYR A 319 -29.09 -0.38 10.72
N TYR A 320 -28.60 0.59 11.47
CA TYR A 320 -29.21 1.02 12.74
C TYR A 320 -30.69 1.46 12.55
N LYS A 321 -30.98 2.20 11.48
CA LYS A 321 -32.32 2.76 11.22
C LYS A 321 -33.28 1.74 10.64
N PHE A 322 -32.83 0.86 9.75
CA PHE A 322 -33.73 0.14 8.85
C PHE A 322 -33.65 -1.39 8.96
N ALA A 323 -32.58 -1.99 9.52
CA ALA A 323 -32.40 -3.43 9.48
C ALA A 323 -33.48 -4.23 10.22
N GLU A 324 -33.97 -3.75 11.38
CA GLU A 324 -35.09 -4.38 12.09
C GLU A 324 -36.39 -4.38 11.25
N GLU A 325 -36.66 -3.27 10.58
CA GLU A 325 -37.82 -3.15 9.70
C GLU A 325 -37.71 -4.07 8.49
N LEU A 326 -36.52 -4.15 7.86
CA LEU A 326 -36.26 -5.05 6.74
C LEU A 326 -36.43 -6.52 7.11
N VAL A 327 -36.03 -6.91 8.34
CA VAL A 327 -36.33 -8.26 8.83
C VAL A 327 -37.79 -8.50 9.08
N ARG A 328 -38.48 -7.57 9.72
CA ARG A 328 -39.94 -7.66 9.96
C ARG A 328 -40.73 -7.75 8.66
N ASP A 329 -40.32 -7.03 7.62
CA ASP A 329 -40.96 -7.01 6.30
C ASP A 329 -40.56 -8.25 5.45
N GLY A 330 -39.65 -9.11 5.94
CA GLY A 330 -39.16 -10.31 5.23
C GLY A 330 -38.25 -10.02 4.04
N ARG A 331 -37.73 -8.79 3.90
CA ARG A 331 -36.77 -8.38 2.85
C ARG A 331 -35.34 -8.85 3.14
N VAL A 332 -35.00 -8.97 4.41
CA VAL A 332 -33.78 -9.58 4.91
C VAL A 332 -34.15 -10.69 5.90
N SER A 333 -33.53 -11.87 5.82
CA SER A 333 -33.81 -12.94 6.77
C SER A 333 -33.08 -12.73 8.10
N GLU A 334 -33.70 -13.07 9.23
CA GLU A 334 -33.03 -13.07 10.53
C GLU A 334 -31.78 -13.96 10.51
N LYS A 335 -31.83 -15.09 9.78
CA LYS A 335 -30.69 -15.96 9.57
C LYS A 335 -29.50 -15.24 8.91
N GLN A 336 -29.75 -14.27 8.03
CA GLN A 336 -28.69 -13.45 7.43
C GLN A 336 -28.07 -12.53 8.48
N ILE A 337 -28.89 -11.88 9.31
CA ILE A 337 -28.39 -11.07 10.43
C ILE A 337 -27.57 -11.92 11.40
N ASP A 338 -28.06 -13.13 11.75
CA ASP A 338 -27.34 -14.07 12.61
C ASP A 338 -25.96 -14.43 12.04
N LYS A 339 -25.87 -14.70 10.75
CA LYS A 339 -24.60 -15.01 10.08
C LYS A 339 -23.64 -13.82 10.17
N LEU A 340 -24.09 -12.62 9.79
CA LEU A 340 -23.26 -11.42 9.76
C LEU A 340 -22.78 -11.05 11.18
N CYS A 341 -23.66 -11.11 12.18
CA CYS A 341 -23.32 -10.85 13.57
C CYS A 341 -22.29 -11.85 14.12
N ARG A 342 -22.49 -13.14 13.85
CA ARG A 342 -21.56 -14.22 14.23
C ARG A 342 -20.14 -13.97 13.73
N GLU A 343 -20.00 -13.56 12.48
CA GLU A 343 -18.69 -13.29 11.87
C GLU A 343 -17.97 -12.14 12.60
N VAL A 344 -18.65 -11.07 12.98
CA VAL A 344 -18.08 -9.97 13.77
C VAL A 344 -17.72 -10.43 15.19
N LEU A 345 -18.61 -11.17 15.86
CA LEU A 345 -18.37 -11.66 17.23
C LEU A 345 -17.18 -12.63 17.28
N ASN A 346 -17.05 -13.53 16.28
CA ASN A 346 -15.90 -14.43 16.18
C ASN A 346 -14.56 -13.66 16.18
N ILE A 347 -14.49 -12.54 15.48
CA ILE A 347 -13.27 -11.72 15.46
C ILE A 347 -13.03 -11.05 16.82
N LYS A 348 -14.07 -10.52 17.49
CA LYS A 348 -13.93 -9.98 18.85
C LYS A 348 -13.43 -11.02 19.86
N PHE A 349 -13.87 -12.29 19.72
CA PHE A 349 -13.34 -13.40 20.54
C PHE A 349 -11.89 -13.71 20.20
N LYS A 350 -11.52 -13.77 18.90
CA LYS A 350 -10.13 -14.00 18.46
C LYS A 350 -9.18 -12.89 18.92
N LEU A 351 -9.64 -11.64 18.99
CA LEU A 351 -8.90 -10.52 19.56
C LEU A 351 -8.78 -10.61 21.10
N GLY A 352 -9.46 -11.55 21.75
CA GLY A 352 -9.46 -11.73 23.19
C GLY A 352 -10.21 -10.63 23.97
N LEU A 353 -11.05 -9.83 23.30
CA LEU A 353 -11.79 -8.73 23.91
C LEU A 353 -12.79 -9.19 24.97
N PHE A 354 -13.31 -10.42 24.87
CA PHE A 354 -14.21 -11.00 25.89
C PHE A 354 -13.47 -11.57 27.10
N ASP A 355 -12.18 -11.83 26.99
CA ASP A 355 -11.34 -12.29 28.10
C ASP A 355 -10.75 -11.10 28.86
N ASP A 356 -10.36 -10.05 28.13
CA ASP A 356 -9.93 -8.76 28.70
C ASP A 356 -10.32 -7.63 27.74
N PRO A 357 -11.46 -6.94 28.00
CA PRO A 357 -11.92 -5.84 27.15
C PRO A 357 -11.01 -4.61 27.17
N PHE A 358 -10.10 -4.51 28.15
CA PHE A 358 -9.17 -3.38 28.32
C PHE A 358 -7.73 -3.72 27.97
N ARG A 359 -7.50 -4.81 27.26
CA ARG A 359 -6.16 -5.26 26.84
C ARG A 359 -5.44 -4.28 25.90
N TYR A 360 -6.21 -3.50 25.14
CA TYR A 360 -5.72 -2.39 24.32
C TYR A 360 -5.80 -1.09 25.09
N GLY A 361 -4.79 -0.22 24.92
CA GLY A 361 -4.66 0.99 25.73
C GLY A 361 -4.05 0.72 27.11
N GLY A 362 -4.47 1.50 28.08
CA GLY A 362 -3.98 1.43 29.47
C GLY A 362 -3.19 2.66 29.88
N GLU A 363 -3.15 2.91 31.21
CA GLU A 363 -2.56 4.12 31.76
C GLU A 363 -1.07 4.28 31.40
N GLY A 364 -0.78 5.31 30.62
CA GLY A 364 0.56 5.71 30.23
C GLY A 364 1.26 4.77 29.24
N ARG A 365 0.58 3.78 28.63
CA ARG A 365 1.18 2.94 27.58
C ARG A 365 1.54 3.79 26.37
N TRP A 366 0.62 4.66 25.92
CA TRP A 366 0.83 5.52 24.76
C TRP A 366 2.11 6.34 24.85
N ASP A 367 2.41 6.94 26.01
CA ASP A 367 3.63 7.75 26.16
C ASP A 367 4.91 6.91 26.36
N LYS A 368 4.77 5.68 26.84
CA LYS A 368 5.93 4.82 27.18
C LYS A 368 6.33 3.88 26.03
N GLU A 369 5.38 3.48 25.20
CA GLU A 369 5.56 2.42 24.19
C GLU A 369 5.59 2.97 22.76
N THR A 370 5.61 4.29 22.54
CA THR A 370 5.64 4.91 21.23
C THR A 370 6.90 5.75 21.01
N CYS A 371 7.25 5.95 19.72
CA CYS A 371 8.45 6.67 19.32
C CYS A 371 9.73 6.16 20.03
N LEU A 372 9.80 4.87 20.29
CA LEU A 372 10.97 4.26 20.93
C LEU A 372 12.22 4.44 20.01
N PRO A 373 13.43 4.53 20.61
CA PRO A 373 14.65 4.68 19.79
C PRO A 373 14.80 3.62 18.69
N GLU A 374 14.44 2.37 18.97
CA GLU A 374 14.42 1.28 18.01
C GLU A 374 13.38 1.46 16.90
N TYR A 375 12.22 2.07 17.19
CA TYR A 375 11.19 2.37 16.19
C TYR A 375 11.63 3.51 15.28
N MET A 376 12.24 4.55 15.85
CA MET A 376 12.82 5.65 15.08
C MET A 376 13.97 5.17 14.19
N GLU A 377 14.82 4.26 14.67
CA GLU A 377 15.89 3.66 13.85
C GLU A 377 15.30 2.75 12.74
N ALA A 378 14.22 2.03 13.00
CA ALA A 378 13.49 1.29 11.97
C ALA A 378 12.92 2.23 10.90
N SER A 379 12.32 3.36 11.29
CA SER A 379 11.84 4.40 10.38
C SER A 379 12.98 4.92 9.48
N ARG A 380 14.16 5.21 10.06
CA ARG A 380 15.35 5.63 9.29
C ARG A 380 15.79 4.57 8.28
N LYS A 381 15.85 3.29 8.68
CA LYS A 381 16.25 2.18 7.81
C LYS A 381 15.27 2.00 6.65
N VAL A 382 13.99 2.00 6.91
CA VAL A 382 12.97 1.88 5.86
C VAL A 382 13.01 3.08 4.94
N ALA A 383 13.12 4.30 5.47
CA ALA A 383 13.18 5.51 4.66
C ALA A 383 14.37 5.52 3.70
N ARG A 384 15.59 5.18 4.17
CA ARG A 384 16.77 5.19 3.28
C ARG A 384 16.72 4.10 2.21
N SER A 385 16.12 2.92 2.52
CA SER A 385 15.98 1.84 1.55
C SER A 385 14.85 2.08 0.54
N SER A 386 13.94 3.01 0.83
CA SER A 386 12.81 3.42 -0.03
C SER A 386 13.19 4.50 -1.04
N MET A 387 14.26 5.26 -0.79
CA MET A 387 14.70 6.32 -1.70
C MET A 387 15.28 5.73 -2.98
N VAL A 388 14.87 6.28 -4.14
CA VAL A 388 15.26 5.76 -5.46
C VAL A 388 16.15 6.75 -6.18
N LEU A 389 17.40 6.37 -6.42
CA LEU A 389 18.33 7.15 -7.22
C LEU A 389 18.08 6.86 -8.71
N LEU A 390 17.69 7.87 -9.49
CA LEU A 390 17.35 7.70 -10.92
C LEU A 390 18.37 8.35 -11.85
N LYS A 391 19.16 9.30 -11.37
CA LYS A 391 20.22 9.94 -12.13
C LYS A 391 21.40 10.30 -11.24
N ASN A 392 22.63 10.05 -11.72
CA ASN A 392 23.87 10.39 -11.01
C ASN A 392 25.01 10.72 -11.99
N ARG A 393 24.86 11.83 -12.74
CA ARG A 393 25.85 12.26 -13.74
C ARG A 393 27.17 12.64 -13.04
N ASN A 394 28.28 12.17 -13.59
CA ASN A 394 29.62 12.44 -13.09
C ASN A 394 29.83 12.07 -11.60
N ASN A 395 29.05 11.11 -11.10
CA ASN A 395 29.06 10.72 -9.70
C ASN A 395 28.93 11.93 -8.76
N VAL A 396 27.94 12.80 -9.04
CA VAL A 396 27.66 13.96 -8.17
C VAL A 396 27.29 13.53 -6.76
N LEU A 397 26.71 12.36 -6.60
CA LEU A 397 26.52 11.63 -5.35
C LEU A 397 27.45 10.38 -5.32
N PRO A 398 27.95 9.96 -4.15
CA PRO A 398 27.78 10.61 -2.84
C PRO A 398 28.59 11.89 -2.71
N LEU A 399 28.12 12.79 -1.84
CA LEU A 399 28.77 14.07 -1.57
C LEU A 399 30.10 13.88 -0.82
N LYS A 400 31.03 14.82 -1.05
CA LYS A 400 32.27 14.87 -0.26
C LYS A 400 31.96 15.37 1.16
N GLU A 401 32.67 14.86 2.15
CA GLU A 401 32.44 15.19 3.56
C GLU A 401 32.52 16.69 3.87
N ASN A 402 33.42 17.41 3.21
CA ASN A 402 33.60 18.86 3.37
C ASN A 402 32.84 19.73 2.34
N ALA A 403 31.89 19.16 1.61
CA ALA A 403 31.11 19.88 0.61
C ALA A 403 30.32 21.03 1.25
N ARG A 404 30.30 22.19 0.59
CA ARG A 404 29.37 23.27 0.88
C ARG A 404 28.07 22.99 0.14
N ILE A 405 27.00 22.76 0.88
CA ILE A 405 25.73 22.31 0.37
C ILE A 405 24.73 23.49 0.44
N ALA A 406 24.07 23.81 -0.66
CA ALA A 406 22.87 24.62 -0.65
C ALA A 406 21.65 23.70 -0.75
N LEU A 407 20.88 23.58 0.31
CA LEU A 407 19.58 22.91 0.31
C LEU A 407 18.52 23.96 -0.02
N ILE A 408 17.81 23.78 -1.14
CA ILE A 408 16.89 24.79 -1.68
C ILE A 408 15.53 24.15 -1.97
N GLY A 409 14.44 24.88 -1.79
CA GLY A 409 13.10 24.49 -2.23
C GLY A 409 12.07 24.37 -1.12
N PRO A 410 10.79 24.13 -1.46
CA PRO A 410 9.67 24.21 -0.52
C PRO A 410 9.69 23.18 0.61
N ALA A 411 10.22 21.99 0.36
CA ALA A 411 10.31 20.92 1.36
C ALA A 411 11.66 20.90 2.12
N ALA A 412 12.57 21.82 1.84
CA ALA A 412 13.95 21.80 2.36
C ALA A 412 14.03 21.69 3.89
N ASP A 413 13.21 22.48 4.61
CA ASP A 413 13.13 22.47 6.08
C ASP A 413 11.69 22.28 6.56
N SER A 414 10.93 21.45 5.87
CA SER A 414 9.54 21.15 6.24
C SER A 414 9.42 19.79 6.90
N ARG A 415 9.03 19.75 8.17
CA ARG A 415 8.77 18.53 8.89
C ARG A 415 7.41 17.92 8.56
N SER A 416 6.43 18.76 8.16
CA SER A 416 5.10 18.30 7.75
C SER A 416 5.15 17.49 6.45
N GLU A 417 6.04 17.88 5.51
CA GLU A 417 6.19 17.16 4.25
C GLU A 417 6.93 15.81 4.40
N MET A 418 7.58 15.58 5.54
CA MET A 418 8.19 14.28 5.81
C MET A 418 7.14 13.20 6.11
N ILE A 419 6.03 13.55 6.77
CA ILE A 419 5.10 12.58 7.34
C ILE A 419 4.03 12.05 6.36
N GLY A 420 3.82 12.69 5.21
CA GLY A 420 2.87 12.23 4.18
C GLY A 420 1.39 12.37 4.57
N SER A 421 0.52 11.77 3.75
CA SER A 421 -0.92 11.64 3.97
C SER A 421 -1.24 10.47 4.92
N TRP A 422 -2.46 10.39 5.45
CA TRP A 422 -2.91 9.31 6.34
C TRP A 422 -1.94 9.03 7.51
N ASN A 423 -1.46 10.09 8.14
CA ASN A 423 -0.38 10.05 9.13
C ASN A 423 -0.84 9.73 10.57
N ALA A 424 -2.11 9.35 10.78
CA ALA A 424 -2.67 8.96 12.07
C ALA A 424 -2.29 9.94 13.21
N PHE A 425 -1.48 9.51 14.16
CA PHE A 425 -1.03 10.29 15.30
C PHE A 425 0.41 10.81 15.15
N VAL A 426 1.03 10.66 13.98
CA VAL A 426 2.36 11.20 13.69
C VAL A 426 2.30 12.72 13.69
N ARG A 427 3.25 13.38 14.37
CA ARG A 427 3.30 14.83 14.46
C ARG A 427 4.58 15.37 13.81
N PRO A 428 4.54 16.56 13.18
CA PRO A 428 5.73 17.20 12.63
C PRO A 428 6.87 17.35 13.65
N ASP A 429 6.56 17.57 14.93
CA ASP A 429 7.56 17.68 16.00
C ASP A 429 8.38 16.39 16.20
N ASN A 430 7.85 15.23 15.79
CA ASN A 430 8.53 13.94 15.84
C ASN A 430 9.27 13.63 14.52
N ALA A 431 9.31 14.57 13.58
CA ALA A 431 9.97 14.37 12.29
C ALA A 431 11.28 15.17 12.19
N VAL A 432 12.26 14.60 11.49
CA VAL A 432 13.55 15.19 11.15
C VAL A 432 13.47 15.74 9.73
N SER A 433 13.55 17.06 9.55
CA SER A 433 13.55 17.69 8.22
C SER A 433 14.81 17.33 7.43
N PHE A 434 14.82 17.57 6.12
CA PHE A 434 16.04 17.39 5.33
C PHE A 434 17.17 18.30 5.83
N PHE A 435 16.83 19.53 6.23
CA PHE A 435 17.81 20.44 6.80
C PHE A 435 18.40 19.94 8.12
N ASP A 436 17.55 19.48 9.05
CA ASP A 436 17.99 18.88 10.31
C ASP A 436 18.95 17.69 10.08
N GLY A 437 18.57 16.76 9.18
CA GLY A 437 19.37 15.59 8.88
C GLY A 437 20.71 15.93 8.23
N LEU A 438 20.72 16.85 7.25
CA LEU A 438 21.95 17.25 6.59
C LEU A 438 22.88 18.02 7.52
N THR A 439 22.38 18.93 8.37
CA THR A 439 23.22 19.66 9.34
C THR A 439 23.78 18.79 10.46
N ALA A 440 23.09 17.69 10.78
CA ALA A 440 23.63 16.67 11.68
C ALA A 440 24.83 15.90 11.08
N ARG A 441 24.94 15.83 9.74
CA ARG A 441 25.97 15.04 9.04
C ARG A 441 27.06 15.90 8.39
N PHE A 442 26.75 17.10 7.91
CA PHE A 442 27.64 17.99 7.18
C PHE A 442 27.78 19.34 7.89
N GLU A 443 29.01 19.86 7.94
CA GLU A 443 29.30 21.14 8.62
C GLU A 443 28.80 22.38 7.86
N ASN A 444 28.73 22.31 6.53
CA ASN A 444 28.51 23.49 5.68
C ASN A 444 27.21 23.35 4.87
N VAL A 445 26.07 23.55 5.51
CA VAL A 445 24.74 23.50 4.87
C VAL A 445 24.06 24.84 5.00
N ILE A 446 23.62 25.40 3.88
CA ILE A 446 22.79 26.61 3.81
C ILE A 446 21.41 26.18 3.33
N CYS A 447 20.35 26.64 4.00
CA CYS A 447 18.98 26.35 3.62
C CYS A 447 18.26 27.60 3.12
N GLU A 448 17.57 27.51 1.98
CA GLU A 448 16.73 28.57 1.42
C GLU A 448 15.45 27.98 0.81
N ARG A 449 14.31 28.51 1.22
CA ARG A 449 13.03 28.02 0.69
C ARG A 449 12.86 28.29 -0.81
N GLY A 450 13.28 29.46 -1.28
CA GLY A 450 13.21 29.88 -2.69
C GLY A 450 11.80 30.18 -3.19
N CYS A 451 10.88 29.25 -3.08
CA CYS A 451 9.45 29.37 -3.40
C CYS A 451 8.61 28.48 -2.48
N ASP A 452 7.29 28.63 -2.52
CA ASP A 452 6.34 27.63 -2.03
C ASP A 452 6.09 26.54 -3.10
N PHE A 453 5.30 25.52 -2.78
CA PHE A 453 5.00 24.47 -3.75
C PHE A 453 4.33 25.01 -5.01
N PHE A 454 3.37 25.90 -4.88
CA PHE A 454 2.61 26.45 -6.01
C PHE A 454 2.89 27.95 -6.26
N GLU A 455 3.34 28.68 -5.25
CA GLU A 455 3.44 30.13 -5.29
C GLU A 455 4.88 30.63 -5.13
N PRO A 456 5.26 31.74 -5.76
CA PRO A 456 6.55 32.39 -5.54
C PRO A 456 6.62 32.99 -4.13
N VAL A 457 7.86 33.13 -3.60
CA VAL A 457 8.17 33.85 -2.35
C VAL A 457 8.96 35.11 -2.68
N ASP A 458 8.56 36.24 -2.14
CA ASP A 458 9.21 37.51 -2.39
C ASP A 458 10.72 37.50 -2.10
N GLY A 459 11.53 37.79 -3.12
CA GLY A 459 12.99 37.70 -3.05
C GLY A 459 13.55 36.29 -2.88
N GLY A 460 12.71 35.28 -2.84
CA GLY A 460 13.10 33.86 -2.59
C GLY A 460 14.09 33.34 -3.62
N ILE A 461 13.81 33.54 -4.91
CA ILE A 461 14.71 33.11 -6.00
C ILE A 461 16.08 33.80 -5.88
N SER A 462 16.09 35.09 -5.55
CA SER A 462 17.35 35.82 -5.41
C SER A 462 18.22 35.31 -4.26
N ARG A 463 17.62 34.97 -3.12
CA ARG A 463 18.32 34.35 -1.99
C ARG A 463 18.82 32.93 -2.35
N ALA A 464 17.99 32.14 -3.01
CA ALA A 464 18.34 30.80 -3.46
C ALA A 464 19.53 30.79 -4.44
N VAL A 465 19.54 31.74 -5.41
CA VAL A 465 20.67 31.93 -6.34
C VAL A 465 21.93 32.35 -5.59
N ALA A 466 21.84 33.22 -4.56
CA ALA A 466 22.98 33.60 -3.74
C ALA A 466 23.53 32.42 -2.94
N ALA A 467 22.67 31.59 -2.36
CA ALA A 467 23.08 30.34 -1.68
C ALA A 467 23.76 29.37 -2.64
N ALA A 468 23.19 29.16 -3.83
CA ALA A 468 23.76 28.30 -4.88
C ALA A 468 25.16 28.77 -5.32
N ARG A 469 25.36 30.07 -5.50
CA ARG A 469 26.70 30.62 -5.87
C ARG A 469 27.77 30.31 -4.82
N ASN A 470 27.41 30.30 -3.56
CA ASN A 470 28.33 30.09 -2.43
C ASN A 470 28.53 28.61 -2.06
N SER A 471 27.89 27.70 -2.78
CA SER A 471 27.97 26.25 -2.56
C SER A 471 28.87 25.54 -3.58
N ASP A 472 29.20 24.30 -3.30
CA ASP A 472 29.86 23.37 -4.22
C ASP A 472 28.85 22.50 -4.97
N VAL A 473 27.69 22.25 -4.35
CA VAL A 473 26.58 21.46 -4.87
C VAL A 473 25.26 22.02 -4.35
N VAL A 474 24.22 21.93 -5.15
CA VAL A 474 22.85 22.27 -4.76
C VAL A 474 22.02 20.97 -4.67
N LEU A 475 21.37 20.78 -3.54
CA LEU A 475 20.26 19.84 -3.36
C LEU A 475 18.96 20.66 -3.45
N ILE A 476 18.16 20.42 -4.47
CA ILE A 476 16.91 21.17 -4.67
C ILE A 476 15.69 20.27 -4.47
N THR A 477 14.83 20.59 -3.51
CA THR A 477 13.56 19.89 -3.33
C THR A 477 12.55 20.40 -4.35
N LEU A 478 12.01 19.50 -5.14
CA LEU A 478 10.93 19.73 -6.09
C LEU A 478 9.84 18.68 -5.86
N GLY A 479 8.62 18.96 -6.30
CA GLY A 479 7.52 17.99 -6.28
C GLY A 479 6.20 18.56 -5.78
N LEU A 480 5.44 17.74 -5.08
CA LEU A 480 4.10 18.02 -4.60
C LEU A 480 4.03 17.91 -3.07
N PRO A 481 3.23 18.78 -2.41
CA PRO A 481 3.04 18.68 -0.96
C PRO A 481 2.24 17.41 -0.59
N ASN A 482 2.31 17.00 0.67
CA ASN A 482 1.57 15.87 1.20
C ASN A 482 0.04 16.00 1.00
N SER A 483 -0.49 17.23 0.98
CA SER A 483 -1.91 17.50 0.70
C SER A 483 -2.37 17.14 -0.72
N CYS A 484 -1.43 16.83 -1.62
CA CYS A 484 -1.71 16.30 -2.96
C CYS A 484 -1.64 14.76 -3.01
N SER A 485 -1.45 14.07 -1.88
CA SER A 485 -1.39 12.60 -1.77
C SER A 485 -2.57 12.08 -0.97
N GLY A 486 -2.92 10.81 -1.17
CA GLY A 486 -4.00 10.15 -0.46
C GLY A 486 -5.38 10.41 -1.07
N GLU A 487 -6.40 10.21 -0.25
CA GLU A 487 -7.80 10.30 -0.64
C GLU A 487 -8.20 11.72 -1.03
N ALA A 488 -9.17 11.83 -1.94
CA ALA A 488 -9.70 13.10 -2.49
C ALA A 488 -8.63 14.01 -3.12
N SER A 489 -7.48 13.45 -3.54
CA SER A 489 -6.33 14.19 -4.06
C SER A 489 -6.03 13.87 -5.52
N SER A 490 -7.07 13.74 -6.34
CA SER A 490 -6.94 13.54 -7.80
C SER A 490 -6.39 14.78 -8.49
N MET A 491 -5.44 14.61 -9.39
CA MET A 491 -4.81 15.71 -10.14
C MET A 491 -4.95 15.51 -11.64
N THR A 492 -5.25 16.58 -12.37
CA THR A 492 -5.26 16.59 -13.84
C THR A 492 -3.88 16.85 -14.43
N ASP A 493 -2.98 17.45 -13.65
CA ASP A 493 -1.61 17.79 -14.03
C ASP A 493 -0.66 17.26 -12.95
N ILE A 494 0.32 16.48 -13.37
CA ILE A 494 1.34 15.87 -12.50
C ILE A 494 2.74 16.37 -12.84
N ASP A 495 2.85 17.56 -13.44
CA ASP A 495 4.10 18.28 -13.69
C ASP A 495 4.63 18.97 -12.43
N ILE A 496 5.91 19.37 -12.47
CA ILE A 496 6.46 20.27 -11.46
C ILE A 496 5.74 21.64 -11.55
N PRO A 497 5.24 22.20 -10.44
CA PRO A 497 4.56 23.50 -10.43
C PRO A 497 5.44 24.65 -10.96
N SER A 498 4.83 25.64 -11.59
CA SER A 498 5.52 26.71 -12.31
C SER A 498 6.47 27.56 -11.43
N ALA A 499 6.11 27.79 -10.16
CA ALA A 499 6.97 28.50 -9.20
C ALA A 499 8.28 27.73 -8.97
N GLN A 500 8.20 26.41 -8.85
CA GLN A 500 9.36 25.53 -8.68
C GLN A 500 10.18 25.41 -9.97
N LYS A 501 9.54 25.37 -11.17
CA LYS A 501 10.27 25.41 -12.45
C LYS A 501 11.10 26.70 -12.56
N SER A 502 10.50 27.85 -12.21
CA SER A 502 11.21 29.14 -12.21
C SER A 502 12.38 29.17 -11.23
N LEU A 503 12.22 28.58 -10.05
CA LEU A 503 13.29 28.45 -9.06
C LEU A 503 14.41 27.53 -9.58
N PHE A 504 14.06 26.36 -10.14
CA PHE A 504 15.00 25.39 -10.68
C PHE A 504 15.85 26.00 -11.80
N ASP A 505 15.24 26.69 -12.77
CA ASP A 505 15.91 27.33 -13.89
C ASP A 505 16.90 28.40 -13.41
N ALA A 506 16.48 29.24 -12.45
CA ALA A 506 17.33 30.29 -11.89
C ALA A 506 18.54 29.70 -11.13
N VAL A 507 18.33 28.66 -10.34
CA VAL A 507 19.39 27.95 -9.60
C VAL A 507 20.34 27.23 -10.56
N LYS A 508 19.82 26.53 -11.57
CA LYS A 508 20.61 25.82 -12.58
C LYS A 508 21.50 26.77 -13.41
N SER A 509 21.00 28.00 -13.68
CA SER A 509 21.77 29.02 -14.40
C SER A 509 23.06 29.46 -13.70
N VAL A 510 23.22 29.17 -12.41
CA VAL A 510 24.44 29.46 -11.63
C VAL A 510 25.60 28.57 -12.09
N GLY A 511 25.34 27.42 -12.73
CA GLY A 511 26.36 26.50 -13.26
C GLY A 511 27.01 25.59 -12.22
N LYS A 512 26.38 25.42 -11.05
CA LYS A 512 26.79 24.41 -10.05
C LYS A 512 26.13 23.08 -10.34
N PRO A 513 26.69 21.94 -9.88
CA PRO A 513 25.99 20.67 -9.89
C PRO A 513 24.68 20.77 -9.10
N VAL A 514 23.57 20.26 -9.68
CA VAL A 514 22.24 20.30 -9.08
C VAL A 514 21.69 18.88 -8.99
N VAL A 515 21.31 18.47 -7.80
CA VAL A 515 20.61 17.21 -7.52
C VAL A 515 19.17 17.52 -7.11
N ILE A 516 18.21 16.96 -7.82
CA ILE A 516 16.81 17.05 -7.46
C ILE A 516 16.50 16.01 -6.37
N LEU A 517 15.91 16.47 -5.29
CA LEU A 517 15.24 15.67 -4.27
C LEU A 517 13.73 15.73 -4.58
N LEU A 518 13.19 14.69 -5.19
CA LEU A 518 11.79 14.67 -5.60
C LEU A 518 10.90 14.21 -4.44
N VAL A 519 10.12 15.14 -3.89
CA VAL A 519 9.17 14.91 -2.78
C VAL A 519 7.79 14.77 -3.40
N THR A 520 7.19 13.58 -3.32
CA THR A 520 5.91 13.30 -3.97
C THR A 520 5.31 11.99 -3.45
N GLY A 521 3.99 11.85 -3.48
CA GLY A 521 3.29 10.57 -3.25
C GLY A 521 2.89 9.86 -4.54
N ARG A 522 3.37 10.31 -5.71
CA ARG A 522 3.01 9.75 -7.03
C ARG A 522 4.10 9.92 -8.07
N PRO A 523 4.15 9.12 -9.15
CA PRO A 523 4.95 9.42 -10.33
C PRO A 523 4.56 10.75 -10.96
N MET A 524 5.56 11.51 -11.43
CA MET A 524 5.38 12.84 -12.03
C MET A 524 5.98 12.93 -13.43
N THR A 525 5.54 13.89 -14.24
CA THR A 525 6.11 14.21 -15.55
C THR A 525 7.25 15.22 -15.37
N ILE A 526 8.47 14.73 -15.21
CA ILE A 526 9.67 15.51 -14.83
C ILE A 526 10.81 15.43 -15.85
N ALA A 527 10.50 15.12 -17.10
CA ALA A 527 11.52 14.89 -18.12
C ALA A 527 12.46 16.10 -18.36
N PRO A 528 11.97 17.35 -18.48
CA PRO A 528 12.84 18.52 -18.70
C PRO A 528 13.79 18.76 -17.52
N GLU A 529 13.28 18.70 -16.30
CA GLU A 529 14.06 18.90 -15.07
C GLU A 529 15.09 17.78 -14.89
N THR A 530 14.69 16.54 -15.20
CA THR A 530 15.59 15.39 -15.18
C THR A 530 16.73 15.54 -16.19
N GLU A 531 16.44 15.96 -17.41
CA GLU A 531 17.47 16.17 -18.43
C GLU A 531 18.50 17.23 -17.97
N ALA A 532 18.02 18.33 -17.43
CA ALA A 532 18.86 19.45 -16.99
C ALA A 532 19.67 19.18 -15.73
N ALA A 533 19.16 18.42 -14.77
CA ALA A 533 19.81 18.12 -13.50
C ALA A 533 21.05 17.20 -13.65
N ASP A 534 21.93 17.22 -12.66
CA ASP A 534 23.08 16.32 -12.56
C ASP A 534 22.76 15.06 -11.75
N GLY A 535 21.79 15.13 -10.84
CA GLY A 535 21.27 14.00 -10.08
C GLY A 535 19.77 14.09 -9.86
N LEU A 536 19.13 12.94 -9.65
CA LEU A 536 17.72 12.82 -9.29
C LEU A 536 17.57 11.69 -8.27
N LEU A 537 17.08 12.04 -7.09
CA LEU A 537 16.74 11.12 -6.01
C LEU A 537 15.26 11.31 -5.67
N VAL A 538 14.45 10.29 -5.84
CA VAL A 538 13.06 10.27 -5.37
C VAL A 538 13.08 9.96 -3.88
N THR A 539 12.59 10.87 -3.06
CA THR A 539 12.57 10.74 -1.60
C THR A 539 11.22 10.30 -1.06
N TRP A 540 10.17 10.43 -1.88
CA TRP A 540 8.78 10.28 -1.48
C TRP A 540 8.42 11.26 -0.34
N HIS A 541 7.42 10.91 0.50
CA HIS A 541 7.22 11.46 1.84
C HIS A 541 7.82 10.43 2.82
N PRO A 542 9.04 10.67 3.35
CA PRO A 542 9.89 9.59 3.86
C PRO A 542 9.67 9.23 5.34
N GLY A 543 8.65 9.78 6.01
CA GLY A 543 8.36 9.50 7.41
C GLY A 543 9.21 10.29 8.41
N SER A 544 9.07 9.95 9.70
CA SER A 544 9.66 10.68 10.82
C SER A 544 11.18 10.86 10.72
N MET A 545 11.90 9.89 10.17
CA MET A 545 13.36 9.93 10.08
C MET A 545 13.88 10.26 8.68
N GLY A 546 13.04 10.87 7.85
CA GLY A 546 13.34 11.18 6.45
C GLY A 546 14.60 11.99 6.23
N GLY A 547 14.84 13.02 7.05
CA GLY A 547 16.05 13.85 6.95
C GLY A 547 17.34 13.09 7.29
N ALA A 548 17.30 12.26 8.33
CA ALA A 548 18.43 11.42 8.69
C ALA A 548 18.73 10.35 7.61
N ALA A 549 17.66 9.76 7.04
CA ALA A 549 17.76 8.81 5.94
C ALA A 549 18.35 9.46 4.67
N LEU A 550 17.91 10.68 4.32
CA LEU A 550 18.49 11.44 3.21
C LEU A 550 20.00 11.67 3.44
N ALA A 551 20.37 12.07 4.64
CA ALA A 551 21.79 12.32 4.97
C ALA A 551 22.64 11.05 4.78
N ASP A 552 22.16 9.86 5.19
CA ASP A 552 22.82 8.57 4.95
C ASP A 552 23.03 8.30 3.45
N VAL A 553 22.00 8.54 2.65
CA VAL A 553 22.07 8.29 1.20
C VAL A 553 23.03 9.27 0.53
N VAL A 554 22.88 10.58 0.74
CA VAL A 554 23.68 11.56 0.00
C VAL A 554 25.15 11.62 0.47
N SER A 555 25.47 11.18 1.70
CA SER A 555 26.85 11.03 2.18
C SER A 555 27.52 9.76 1.66
N GLY A 556 26.73 8.76 1.26
CA GLY A 556 27.22 7.42 0.92
C GLY A 556 27.48 6.53 2.13
N ASP A 557 26.99 6.91 3.32
CA ASP A 557 26.94 6.05 4.51
C ASP A 557 25.95 4.88 4.26
N TYR A 558 24.96 5.10 3.39
CA TYR A 558 24.13 4.07 2.79
C TYR A 558 24.19 4.14 1.26
N ASN A 559 24.41 3.01 0.62
CA ASN A 559 24.37 2.89 -0.83
C ASN A 559 22.91 2.69 -1.30
N PRO A 560 22.31 3.60 -2.10
CA PRO A 560 20.91 3.51 -2.50
C PRO A 560 20.59 2.17 -3.18
N SER A 561 19.51 1.54 -2.75
CA SER A 561 19.05 0.23 -3.25
C SER A 561 17.57 0.23 -3.68
N GLY A 562 16.89 1.34 -3.50
CA GLY A 562 15.48 1.48 -3.89
C GLY A 562 15.25 1.32 -5.39
N ARG A 563 14.10 0.75 -5.76
CA ARG A 563 13.67 0.55 -7.15
C ARG A 563 12.22 1.00 -7.30
N LEU A 564 11.89 1.63 -8.43
CA LEU A 564 10.54 2.10 -8.70
C LEU A 564 9.54 0.92 -8.74
N THR A 565 8.40 1.11 -8.13
CA THR A 565 7.28 0.17 -8.15
C THR A 565 6.10 0.69 -8.97
N MET A 566 6.28 1.86 -9.57
CA MET A 566 5.35 2.47 -10.49
C MET A 566 6.13 3.20 -11.59
N THR A 567 5.70 3.00 -12.83
CA THR A 567 6.30 3.59 -14.03
C THR A 567 6.14 5.11 -14.02
N PHE A 568 7.24 5.86 -14.29
CA PHE A 568 7.19 7.33 -14.46
C PHE A 568 6.93 7.68 -15.92
N PRO A 569 5.82 8.36 -16.25
CA PRO A 569 5.50 8.75 -17.62
C PRO A 569 6.45 9.83 -18.13
N LEU A 570 6.75 9.81 -19.42
CA LEU A 570 7.49 10.87 -20.09
C LEU A 570 6.63 12.15 -20.21
N CYS A 571 5.33 11.98 -20.36
CA CYS A 571 4.34 13.05 -20.40
C CYS A 571 2.95 12.52 -20.01
N LEU A 572 2.06 13.41 -19.61
CA LEU A 572 0.69 13.08 -19.17
C LEU A 572 -0.09 12.27 -20.23
N GLY A 573 0.15 12.51 -21.52
CA GLY A 573 -0.55 11.80 -22.59
C GLY A 573 -0.26 10.29 -22.69
N GLN A 574 0.73 9.77 -21.93
CA GLN A 574 1.02 8.33 -21.85
C GLN A 574 0.19 7.62 -20.79
N VAL A 575 -0.41 8.36 -19.85
CA VAL A 575 -1.14 7.79 -18.70
C VAL A 575 -2.51 7.24 -19.15
N PRO A 576 -2.92 6.04 -18.67
CA PRO A 576 -2.18 5.11 -17.80
C PRO A 576 -1.04 4.39 -18.54
N ILE A 577 0.11 4.23 -17.86
CA ILE A 577 1.28 3.52 -18.38
C ILE A 577 1.79 2.52 -17.35
N HIS A 578 2.17 1.32 -17.79
CA HIS A 578 2.71 0.27 -16.95
C HIS A 578 3.57 -0.71 -17.76
N TYR A 579 4.52 -1.37 -17.09
CA TYR A 579 5.50 -2.26 -17.74
C TYR A 579 4.89 -3.54 -18.36
N ASN A 580 3.81 -4.08 -17.75
CA ASN A 580 3.18 -5.33 -18.12
C ASN A 580 2.01 -5.14 -19.10
N TYR A 581 2.18 -4.23 -20.05
CA TYR A 581 1.18 -3.99 -21.09
C TYR A 581 1.00 -5.22 -21.99
N LYS A 582 -0.18 -5.35 -22.61
CA LYS A 582 -0.48 -6.45 -23.53
C LYS A 582 0.10 -6.18 -24.92
N SER A 583 0.62 -7.22 -25.56
CA SER A 583 1.04 -7.12 -26.97
C SER A 583 -0.17 -6.78 -27.85
N THR A 584 0.03 -5.85 -28.78
CA THR A 584 -1.01 -5.48 -29.76
C THR A 584 -0.85 -6.29 -31.04
N GLY A 585 -1.87 -6.28 -31.92
CA GLY A 585 -1.78 -6.91 -33.24
C GLY A 585 -0.78 -6.25 -34.21
N ARG A 586 -0.33 -5.01 -33.88
CA ARG A 586 0.64 -4.24 -34.64
C ARG A 586 1.67 -3.58 -33.74
N PRO A 587 2.51 -4.36 -33.05
CA PRO A 587 3.51 -3.82 -32.15
C PRO A 587 4.57 -3.03 -32.91
N ARG A 588 5.11 -1.97 -32.32
CA ARG A 588 6.28 -1.26 -32.80
C ARG A 588 7.49 -2.17 -32.65
N LYS A 589 8.27 -2.36 -33.72
CA LYS A 589 9.40 -3.30 -33.76
C LYS A 589 10.66 -2.76 -33.06
N SER A 590 10.83 -1.45 -33.08
CA SER A 590 11.96 -0.74 -32.48
C SER A 590 11.51 0.67 -32.05
N PRO A 591 12.06 1.23 -30.98
CA PRO A 591 11.84 2.63 -30.59
C PRO A 591 12.13 3.64 -31.70
N ASP A 592 13.07 3.33 -32.59
CA ASP A 592 13.47 4.20 -33.71
C ASP A 592 12.66 3.97 -34.99
N SER A 593 11.68 3.04 -34.97
CA SER A 593 10.91 2.72 -36.18
C SER A 593 9.92 3.83 -36.55
N ASP A 594 9.97 4.31 -37.81
CA ASP A 594 9.01 5.26 -38.40
C ASP A 594 7.80 4.60 -39.03
N GLU A 595 7.61 3.30 -38.83
CA GLU A 595 6.50 2.54 -39.40
C GLU A 595 5.14 3.16 -39.02
N LYS A 596 4.31 3.44 -40.06
CA LYS A 596 3.08 4.22 -39.86
C LYS A 596 1.93 3.43 -39.20
N PHE A 597 1.79 2.15 -39.59
CA PHE A 597 0.62 1.34 -39.23
C PHE A 597 0.89 0.41 -38.06
N VAL A 598 1.50 0.98 -36.99
CA VAL A 598 1.83 0.29 -35.74
C VAL A 598 1.27 1.08 -34.54
N SER A 599 1.16 0.41 -33.38
CA SER A 599 0.71 1.03 -32.13
C SER A 599 1.80 1.97 -31.61
N ARG A 600 1.66 3.26 -31.89
CA ARG A 600 2.60 4.31 -31.45
C ARG A 600 1.94 5.68 -31.31
N TYR A 601 2.55 6.54 -30.55
CA TYR A 601 2.29 7.98 -30.58
C TYR A 601 3.05 8.65 -31.75
N LEU A 602 2.54 9.76 -32.26
CA LEU A 602 3.17 10.47 -33.39
C LEU A 602 4.42 11.27 -33.00
N ARG A 603 4.46 11.81 -31.80
CA ARG A 603 5.50 12.76 -31.37
C ARG A 603 6.18 12.38 -30.05
N THR A 604 5.71 11.33 -29.41
CA THR A 604 6.21 10.85 -28.13
C THR A 604 6.60 9.39 -28.27
N PRO A 605 7.70 8.93 -27.72
CA PRO A 605 8.01 7.51 -27.62
C PRO A 605 6.91 6.75 -26.88
N ASN A 606 6.80 5.43 -27.08
CA ASN A 606 5.95 4.59 -26.24
C ASN A 606 6.59 4.32 -24.89
N GLU A 607 7.91 4.42 -24.83
CA GLU A 607 8.72 4.15 -23.66
C GLU A 607 8.50 5.23 -22.58
N PRO A 608 8.49 4.87 -21.30
CA PRO A 608 8.37 5.81 -20.20
C PRO A 608 9.63 6.65 -19.97
N LEU A 609 9.57 7.62 -19.08
CA LEU A 609 10.76 8.33 -18.59
C LEU A 609 11.63 7.39 -17.73
N PHE A 610 11.01 6.67 -16.78
CA PHE A 610 11.65 5.63 -15.99
C PHE A 610 10.73 4.41 -15.88
N ALA A 611 11.31 3.24 -16.04
CA ALA A 611 10.58 1.99 -16.06
C ALA A 611 10.30 1.44 -14.65
N PHE A 612 9.33 0.54 -14.54
CA PHE A 612 9.13 -0.28 -13.36
C PHE A 612 10.40 -1.08 -13.01
N GLY A 613 10.76 -1.08 -11.74
CA GLY A 613 11.96 -1.74 -11.24
C GLY A 613 13.25 -0.92 -11.36
N GLU A 614 13.23 0.22 -12.05
CA GLU A 614 14.44 1.04 -12.30
C GLU A 614 14.91 1.75 -11.03
N GLY A 615 16.23 1.85 -10.88
CA GLY A 615 16.93 2.56 -9.83
C GLY A 615 18.44 2.30 -9.92
N LEU A 616 19.22 3.28 -9.54
CA LEU A 616 20.70 3.25 -9.55
C LEU A 616 21.25 2.94 -8.17
N SER A 617 22.49 2.50 -8.16
CA SER A 617 23.32 2.32 -6.97
C SER A 617 24.64 3.07 -7.14
N TYR A 618 25.39 3.29 -6.07
CA TYR A 618 26.79 3.78 -6.13
C TYR A 618 27.78 2.70 -6.54
N THR A 619 27.31 1.48 -6.78
CA THR A 619 28.09 0.36 -7.33
C THR A 619 27.36 -0.21 -8.55
N GLU A 620 27.98 -1.17 -9.24
CA GLU A 620 27.41 -1.79 -10.44
C GLU A 620 27.24 -3.29 -10.22
N PHE A 621 26.16 -3.84 -10.74
CA PHE A 621 25.85 -5.27 -10.68
C PHE A 621 25.76 -5.86 -12.09
N SER A 622 26.30 -7.06 -12.28
CA SER A 622 26.20 -7.83 -13.50
C SER A 622 25.41 -9.12 -13.25
N TYR A 623 24.69 -9.55 -14.30
CA TYR A 623 23.88 -10.77 -14.29
C TYR A 623 24.42 -11.74 -15.32
N SER A 624 24.55 -13.03 -14.95
CA SER A 624 24.99 -14.10 -15.81
C SER A 624 24.37 -15.44 -15.44
N ASP A 625 24.63 -16.46 -16.25
CA ASP A 625 24.32 -17.86 -15.94
C ASP A 625 22.83 -18.07 -15.55
N LEU A 626 21.91 -17.44 -16.29
CA LEU A 626 20.47 -17.67 -16.12
C LEU A 626 20.08 -19.02 -16.69
N GLU A 627 19.61 -19.93 -15.84
CA GLU A 627 19.27 -21.29 -16.20
C GLU A 627 17.95 -21.75 -15.56
N VAL A 628 17.28 -22.68 -16.21
CA VAL A 628 16.12 -23.40 -15.69
C VAL A 628 16.46 -24.84 -15.36
N SER A 629 15.84 -25.41 -14.33
CA SER A 629 16.10 -26.79 -13.88
C SER A 629 15.74 -27.86 -14.90
N ALA A 630 14.82 -27.57 -15.81
CA ALA A 630 14.42 -28.45 -16.90
C ALA A 630 13.90 -27.64 -18.09
N PRO A 631 14.28 -28.00 -19.36
CA PRO A 631 13.79 -27.33 -20.55
C PRO A 631 12.34 -27.69 -20.89
N GLU A 632 11.80 -28.77 -20.31
CA GLU A 632 10.42 -29.22 -20.49
C GLU A 632 9.89 -29.82 -19.16
N ILE A 633 8.64 -29.46 -18.82
CA ILE A 633 7.91 -30.00 -17.65
C ILE A 633 6.47 -30.32 -18.08
N LYS A 634 5.78 -31.15 -17.26
CA LYS A 634 4.33 -31.36 -17.40
C LYS A 634 3.54 -30.28 -16.65
N LEU A 635 2.27 -30.13 -17.04
CA LEU A 635 1.28 -29.38 -16.25
C LEU A 635 1.35 -29.81 -14.77
N GLY A 636 1.27 -28.85 -13.85
CA GLY A 636 1.43 -29.05 -12.41
C GLY A 636 2.90 -29.08 -11.93
N GLY A 637 3.87 -29.14 -12.85
CA GLY A 637 5.29 -29.16 -12.50
C GLY A 637 5.83 -27.81 -12.03
N ILE A 638 6.94 -27.82 -11.29
CA ILE A 638 7.68 -26.64 -10.82
C ILE A 638 8.99 -26.51 -11.59
N VAL A 639 9.35 -25.31 -12.01
CA VAL A 639 10.65 -24.98 -12.61
C VAL A 639 11.44 -24.14 -11.62
N ASN A 640 12.64 -24.61 -11.25
CA ASN A 640 13.60 -23.79 -10.53
C ASN A 640 14.42 -22.97 -11.51
N VAL A 641 14.53 -21.66 -11.25
CA VAL A 641 15.33 -20.72 -12.02
C VAL A 641 16.51 -20.26 -11.17
N ARG A 642 17.69 -20.18 -11.75
CA ARG A 642 18.91 -19.70 -11.08
C ARG A 642 19.56 -18.63 -11.93
N VAL A 643 20.04 -17.59 -11.27
CA VAL A 643 20.82 -16.51 -11.90
C VAL A 643 21.97 -16.12 -11.01
N LYS A 644 23.16 -15.91 -11.59
CA LYS A 644 24.30 -15.39 -10.86
C LYS A 644 24.33 -13.88 -10.94
N VAL A 645 24.50 -13.25 -9.78
CA VAL A 645 24.62 -11.79 -9.65
C VAL A 645 25.98 -11.49 -9.04
N THR A 646 26.69 -10.52 -9.61
CA THR A 646 28.04 -10.10 -9.18
C THR A 646 28.05 -8.59 -8.99
N ASN A 647 28.53 -8.13 -7.83
CA ASN A 647 28.89 -6.74 -7.64
C ASN A 647 30.24 -6.48 -8.33
N VAL A 648 30.22 -5.82 -9.50
CA VAL A 648 31.41 -5.53 -10.31
C VAL A 648 32.04 -4.16 -9.99
N GLY A 649 31.39 -3.39 -9.12
CA GLY A 649 31.90 -2.08 -8.68
C GLY A 649 32.86 -2.16 -7.49
N SER A 650 33.14 -0.99 -6.90
CA SER A 650 34.12 -0.81 -5.85
C SER A 650 33.54 -0.59 -4.46
N ARG A 651 32.22 -0.63 -4.30
CA ARG A 651 31.50 -0.44 -3.03
C ARG A 651 30.61 -1.63 -2.74
N ASP A 652 30.41 -1.91 -1.47
CA ASP A 652 29.37 -2.84 -1.02
C ASP A 652 28.00 -2.27 -1.38
N GLY A 653 27.03 -3.12 -1.70
CA GLY A 653 25.69 -2.67 -2.06
C GLY A 653 24.64 -3.76 -2.05
N GLU A 654 23.41 -3.34 -2.00
CA GLU A 654 22.23 -4.20 -2.09
C GLU A 654 21.69 -4.15 -3.52
N GLU A 655 21.34 -5.31 -4.07
CA GLU A 655 20.71 -5.45 -5.37
C GLU A 655 19.37 -6.13 -5.26
N VAL A 656 18.37 -5.62 -5.99
CA VAL A 656 17.04 -6.22 -6.14
C VAL A 656 17.01 -7.04 -7.41
N VAL A 657 17.18 -8.33 -7.27
CA VAL A 657 17.12 -9.29 -8.38
C VAL A 657 15.67 -9.56 -8.74
N GLN A 658 15.25 -9.17 -9.93
CA GLN A 658 13.87 -9.28 -10.41
C GLN A 658 13.77 -10.39 -11.47
N LEU A 659 12.74 -11.24 -11.31
CA LEU A 659 12.43 -12.34 -12.24
C LEU A 659 11.12 -12.06 -12.96
N TYR A 660 11.16 -12.06 -14.28
CA TYR A 660 9.99 -11.86 -15.15
C TYR A 660 9.71 -13.10 -15.96
N LEU A 661 8.43 -13.38 -16.16
CA LEU A 661 7.93 -14.47 -16.99
C LEU A 661 7.12 -13.90 -18.14
N LYS A 662 7.32 -14.48 -19.33
CA LYS A 662 6.50 -14.25 -20.51
C LYS A 662 5.90 -15.56 -20.96
N ASP A 663 4.59 -15.63 -20.99
CA ASP A 663 3.84 -16.65 -21.71
C ASP A 663 3.84 -16.27 -23.20
N VAL A 664 4.44 -17.13 -24.05
CA VAL A 664 4.66 -16.81 -25.47
C VAL A 664 3.35 -16.84 -26.24
N VAL A 665 2.49 -17.81 -25.94
CA VAL A 665 1.17 -17.98 -26.59
C VAL A 665 0.18 -18.55 -25.59
N GLY A 666 -0.77 -17.72 -25.15
CA GLY A 666 -1.90 -18.15 -24.31
C GLY A 666 -3.22 -18.13 -25.06
N SER A 667 -4.26 -18.71 -24.50
CA SER A 667 -5.64 -18.68 -25.03
C SER A 667 -6.27 -17.29 -25.03
N ARG A 668 -5.68 -16.34 -24.28
CA ARG A 668 -5.99 -14.90 -24.27
C ARG A 668 -4.70 -14.10 -24.47
N THR A 669 -4.82 -12.85 -24.91
CA THR A 669 -3.65 -11.95 -25.07
C THR A 669 -2.98 -11.76 -23.70
N ARG A 670 -1.69 -12.17 -23.64
CA ARG A 670 -0.87 -12.10 -22.43
C ARG A 670 -0.06 -10.79 -22.39
N PRO A 671 0.33 -10.33 -21.17
CA PRO A 671 1.31 -9.27 -20.99
C PRO A 671 2.65 -9.60 -21.70
N VAL A 672 3.38 -8.58 -22.10
CA VAL A 672 4.72 -8.75 -22.70
C VAL A 672 5.69 -9.43 -21.74
N ARG A 673 5.51 -9.24 -20.44
CA ARG A 673 6.12 -9.96 -19.31
C ARG A 673 5.41 -9.60 -18.02
N GLU A 674 5.58 -10.43 -16.99
CA GLU A 674 5.00 -10.24 -15.65
C GLU A 674 6.07 -10.57 -14.60
N LEU A 675 6.17 -9.76 -13.56
CA LEU A 675 7.01 -10.06 -12.40
C LEU A 675 6.47 -11.32 -11.69
N LYS A 676 7.34 -12.29 -11.43
CA LYS A 676 6.98 -13.55 -10.74
C LYS A 676 7.93 -13.89 -9.62
N GLY A 677 8.92 -13.03 -9.35
CA GLY A 677 9.82 -13.19 -8.22
C GLY A 677 10.75 -11.99 -8.07
N PHE A 678 11.13 -11.71 -6.85
CA PHE A 678 12.21 -10.76 -6.54
C PHE A 678 12.95 -11.21 -5.27
N LYS A 679 14.22 -10.85 -5.18
CA LYS A 679 15.04 -11.05 -3.98
C LYS A 679 16.05 -9.93 -3.84
N LYS A 680 16.12 -9.36 -2.65
CA LYS A 680 17.15 -8.40 -2.29
C LYS A 680 18.38 -9.15 -1.75
N VAL A 681 19.55 -8.85 -2.30
CA VAL A 681 20.83 -9.47 -1.91
C VAL A 681 21.85 -8.40 -1.59
N ASN A 682 22.62 -8.59 -0.52
CA ASN A 682 23.72 -7.70 -0.14
C ASN A 682 25.03 -8.33 -0.60
N LEU A 683 25.82 -7.61 -1.42
CA LEU A 683 27.08 -8.10 -1.99
C LEU A 683 28.21 -7.10 -1.72
N LYS A 684 29.30 -7.61 -1.20
CA LYS A 684 30.55 -6.84 -1.10
C LYS A 684 31.11 -6.55 -2.49
N ALA A 685 31.95 -5.54 -2.59
CA ALA A 685 32.69 -5.26 -3.82
C ALA A 685 33.44 -6.51 -4.32
N GLY A 686 33.16 -6.91 -5.57
CA GLY A 686 33.71 -8.12 -6.21
C GLY A 686 33.03 -9.44 -5.83
N GLU A 687 32.05 -9.43 -4.93
CA GLU A 687 31.33 -10.64 -4.49
C GLU A 687 30.27 -11.06 -5.50
N SER A 688 30.03 -12.38 -5.59
CA SER A 688 28.97 -12.98 -6.41
C SER A 688 28.11 -13.91 -5.57
N THR A 689 26.84 -14.00 -5.92
CA THR A 689 25.90 -14.99 -5.37
C THR A 689 25.05 -15.59 -6.45
N VAL A 690 24.46 -16.76 -6.18
CA VAL A 690 23.44 -17.38 -7.05
C VAL A 690 22.08 -17.21 -6.38
N VAL A 691 21.19 -16.51 -7.05
CA VAL A 691 19.81 -16.31 -6.62
C VAL A 691 18.92 -17.35 -7.29
N SER A 692 18.02 -17.98 -6.51
CA SER A 692 17.11 -19.02 -7.01
C SER A 692 15.67 -18.59 -6.80
N PHE A 693 14.83 -18.92 -7.78
CA PHE A 693 13.38 -18.69 -7.78
C PHE A 693 12.65 -19.97 -8.18
N GLU A 694 11.37 -20.07 -7.82
CA GLU A 694 10.49 -21.11 -8.28
C GLU A 694 9.39 -20.52 -9.15
N ILE A 695 9.17 -21.11 -10.34
CA ILE A 695 8.02 -20.85 -11.18
C ILE A 695 7.05 -22.00 -10.99
N THR A 696 6.02 -21.75 -10.20
CA THR A 696 4.97 -22.72 -9.83
C THR A 696 3.84 -22.74 -10.88
N PRO A 697 2.91 -23.68 -10.83
CA PRO A 697 1.67 -23.62 -11.62
C PRO A 697 0.91 -22.32 -11.42
N GLU A 698 0.82 -21.80 -10.19
CA GLU A 698 0.16 -20.54 -9.88
C GLU A 698 0.85 -19.35 -10.57
N SER A 699 2.20 -19.34 -10.62
CA SER A 699 2.96 -18.28 -11.32
C SER A 699 2.66 -18.20 -12.82
N ARG A 700 2.23 -19.32 -13.43
CA ARG A 700 1.88 -19.44 -14.85
C ARG A 700 0.39 -19.32 -15.12
N SER A 701 -0.43 -19.31 -14.07
CA SER A 701 -1.88 -19.26 -14.18
C SER A 701 -2.40 -17.89 -14.56
N PHE A 702 -3.50 -17.89 -15.29
CA PHE A 702 -4.24 -16.70 -15.70
C PHE A 702 -5.72 -17.06 -15.96
N PHE A 703 -6.56 -16.05 -16.14
CA PHE A 703 -7.97 -16.27 -16.46
C PHE A 703 -8.12 -16.61 -17.95
N ARG A 704 -8.23 -17.91 -18.25
CA ARG A 704 -8.20 -18.50 -19.58
C ARG A 704 -9.46 -18.20 -20.40
N ALA A 705 -9.44 -18.55 -21.70
CA ALA A 705 -10.57 -18.33 -22.61
C ALA A 705 -11.83 -19.13 -22.25
N ASP A 706 -11.69 -20.22 -21.49
CA ASP A 706 -12.79 -21.01 -20.93
C ASP A 706 -13.36 -20.46 -19.60
N ASN A 707 -12.93 -19.26 -19.19
CA ASN A 707 -13.28 -18.59 -17.95
C ASN A 707 -12.87 -19.38 -16.68
N ILE A 708 -11.81 -20.14 -16.75
CA ILE A 708 -11.24 -20.87 -15.62
C ILE A 708 -9.85 -20.30 -15.32
N TRP A 709 -9.55 -20.07 -14.04
CA TRP A 709 -8.20 -19.76 -13.58
C TRP A 709 -7.31 -21.00 -13.68
N GLY A 710 -6.14 -20.88 -14.31
CA GLY A 710 -5.22 -22.01 -14.42
C GLY A 710 -4.13 -21.79 -15.46
N GLU A 711 -3.13 -22.70 -15.46
CA GLU A 711 -2.06 -22.74 -16.44
C GLU A 711 -2.46 -23.44 -17.74
N GLU A 712 -1.72 -23.18 -18.82
CA GLU A 712 -1.86 -23.83 -20.14
C GLU A 712 -0.53 -24.43 -20.57
N PRO A 713 -0.55 -25.49 -21.42
CA PRO A 713 0.64 -25.95 -22.12
C PRO A 713 1.12 -24.85 -23.09
N GLY A 714 2.43 -24.61 -23.13
CA GLY A 714 3.00 -23.55 -23.98
C GLY A 714 4.49 -23.39 -23.77
N ASP A 715 5.09 -22.48 -24.54
CA ASP A 715 6.47 -22.06 -24.39
C ASP A 715 6.52 -20.82 -23.50
N PHE A 716 7.50 -20.75 -22.60
CA PHE A 716 7.70 -19.67 -21.68
C PHE A 716 9.12 -19.10 -21.80
N GLU A 717 9.25 -17.77 -21.81
CA GLU A 717 10.52 -17.07 -21.67
C GLU A 717 10.66 -16.49 -20.26
N VAL A 718 11.82 -16.69 -19.64
CA VAL A 718 12.18 -16.19 -18.31
C VAL A 718 13.24 -15.13 -18.48
N PHE A 719 13.08 -13.99 -17.82
CA PHE A 719 14.05 -12.90 -17.82
C PHE A 719 14.50 -12.59 -16.38
N ALA A 720 15.76 -12.24 -16.20
CA ALA A 720 16.30 -11.78 -14.93
C ALA A 720 17.13 -10.51 -15.10
N GLY A 721 17.02 -9.58 -14.18
CA GLY A 721 17.74 -8.31 -14.19
C GLY A 721 17.33 -7.40 -13.05
N HIS A 722 17.73 -6.13 -13.16
CA HIS A 722 17.48 -5.11 -12.15
C HIS A 722 16.19 -4.30 -12.38
N ASP A 723 15.54 -4.46 -13.54
CA ASP A 723 14.29 -3.76 -13.90
C ASP A 723 13.48 -4.54 -14.95
N SER A 724 12.33 -3.98 -15.34
CA SER A 724 11.42 -4.58 -16.33
C SER A 724 11.98 -4.63 -17.76
N HIS A 725 13.10 -3.98 -18.05
CA HIS A 725 13.81 -4.04 -19.33
C HIS A 725 14.86 -5.15 -19.41
N ALA A 726 14.94 -6.03 -18.39
CA ALA A 726 15.88 -7.16 -18.37
C ALA A 726 15.96 -7.90 -19.70
N THR A 727 17.19 -8.13 -20.19
CA THR A 727 17.46 -8.78 -21.49
C THR A 727 18.06 -10.17 -21.36
N LEU A 728 18.68 -10.49 -20.19
CA LEU A 728 19.18 -11.84 -19.93
C LEU A 728 18.02 -12.80 -19.83
N LYS A 729 17.99 -13.82 -20.71
CA LYS A 729 16.84 -14.72 -20.79
C LYS A 729 17.21 -16.18 -21.02
N CYS A 730 16.33 -17.06 -20.60
CA CYS A 730 16.27 -18.48 -20.96
C CYS A 730 14.79 -18.87 -21.20
N GLY A 731 14.49 -20.14 -21.43
CA GLY A 731 13.12 -20.57 -21.66
C GLY A 731 12.89 -22.03 -21.27
N PHE A 732 11.62 -22.40 -21.11
CA PHE A 732 11.17 -23.76 -20.90
C PHE A 732 9.80 -23.99 -21.55
N LYS A 733 9.39 -25.24 -21.63
CA LYS A 733 8.11 -25.65 -22.19
C LYS A 733 7.28 -26.41 -21.18
N VAL A 734 5.98 -26.11 -21.15
CA VAL A 734 4.97 -26.89 -20.39
C VAL A 734 4.24 -27.78 -21.39
N VAL A 735 4.20 -29.09 -21.14
CA VAL A 735 3.48 -30.09 -21.93
C VAL A 735 2.35 -30.73 -21.12
N LYS A 736 1.39 -31.36 -21.83
CA LYS A 736 0.23 -32.04 -21.20
C LYS A 736 0.64 -33.21 -20.34
#